data_b18b53de5ba20c007611719c3bfce94c
#
_entry.id   b18b53de5ba20c007611719c3bfce94c
#
_cell.length_a   1.000
_cell.length_b   1.000
_cell.length_c   1.000
_cell.angle_alpha   90.00
_cell.angle_beta   90.00
_cell.angle_gamma   90.00
#
_symmetry.space_group_name_H-M   'P 1'
#
loop_
_entity.id
_entity.type
_entity.pdbx_description
1 polymer ?
#
loop_
_entity_poly.entity_id
_entity_poly.type
_entity_poly.pdbx_seq_one_letter_code
_entity_poly.pdbx_strand_id
1 'polypeptide(L)'
;MTKSVQSSLKSENSNGSENALASRCKVVMVILFSAFLLCSLLSTPEGAVREGDYLPIVFFFLILATTALATRLASSFLSRNAPQPEAITHRALSNHQTNRRQSWKRRFSLPVIADSSSILFLILISASCARVVWQHSGDVRFAINGLWTTATPILVYLFFRFFKFLTDDKNLCVFLLIVATCVMAESIFSLYSYAILDPQKRAEYLANPDKLLLENGLSLPSGSRERELFENRLLSSVEPIGTYGLTNTLAAFLLPPLVILFLGFPWQGRIPSQFNPKKIFQKTRNNTHLSHITLTAILLSFAGIVIYVFLLTKSRTAFISLIFGIFIGLIVKISRRKNTYFSLKYLLLLLIPLSLAFVTKGLDLPVITESFKSLSYRFEYWEATLGILKRSPFLGIGPGEFQNVYPRYILPEASEFVADPHNFVLEVGSLYGLPALACLLVFFLSTCTSAFFPPFPTAHENQLNESHSREHYPRSSNATPSVVSSQRSPYIRKSFIFGALLGIFLTFLCSVFQSSPVALEMYPCAILAILSLFFATYLLHVCPKKVIEHTKNVIPSWILGTSLIVSLLNLLGSGGINYPPISILLFSSSAVLINRRSLNERGVDPMMIETSAKKTLCSLRYVFILVLSIWLVFFFKTTALTPRNRSFTFEQLCFQEPAAFFSMMNKYSPEEIDKYSSFVALQYYFKAASEYSQNPNERNRLKWNEARDYLKVTSPNSPSLRESCALYDKQLFDNDPTRVEFLDSAIIFYSESVVRSPTDANKHANLALLLLRAQREKEAMGQIDKALFYDGITTHKDRKIPPEIRTEFQTLRSRFQEVI
;
A
#
# COMPACT_ATOMS: atom_id res chain seq x y z
N MET A 1 -3.78 -17.44 63.26
CA MET A 1 -2.62 -17.04 62.45
C MET A 1 -2.44 -17.87 61.18
N THR A 2 -2.79 -19.14 61.10
CA THR A 2 -2.59 -20.03 59.97
C THR A 2 -3.48 -19.74 58.73
N LYS A 3 -4.70 -19.22 58.89
CA LYS A 3 -5.60 -18.90 57.76
C LYS A 3 -5.21 -17.61 57.02
N SER A 4 -4.59 -16.62 57.66
CA SER A 4 -4.14 -15.38 57.02
C SER A 4 -2.87 -15.58 56.18
N VAL A 5 -1.98 -16.48 56.60
CA VAL A 5 -0.76 -16.81 55.85
C VAL A 5 -1.09 -17.65 54.58
N GLN A 6 -2.07 -18.54 54.65
CA GLN A 6 -2.53 -19.30 53.49
C GLN A 6 -3.27 -18.44 52.46
N SER A 7 -3.99 -17.39 52.89
CA SER A 7 -4.63 -16.43 51.97
C SER A 7 -3.61 -15.50 51.32
N SER A 8 -2.56 -15.07 52.02
CA SER A 8 -1.50 -14.26 51.43
C SER A 8 -0.65 -15.05 50.41
N LEU A 9 -0.31 -16.30 50.71
CA LEU A 9 0.41 -17.19 49.79
C LEU A 9 -0.42 -17.55 48.54
N LYS A 10 -1.74 -17.72 48.65
CA LYS A 10 -2.62 -17.89 47.51
C LYS A 10 -2.74 -16.61 46.64
N SER A 11 -2.76 -15.42 47.29
CA SER A 11 -2.82 -14.15 46.55
C SER A 11 -1.50 -13.81 45.85
N GLU A 12 -0.34 -14.15 46.45
CA GLU A 12 0.97 -13.99 45.79
C GLU A 12 1.14 -14.93 44.60
N ASN A 13 0.70 -16.19 44.72
CA ASN A 13 0.76 -17.15 43.59
C ASN A 13 -0.22 -16.80 42.46
N SER A 14 -1.40 -16.24 42.74
CA SER A 14 -2.33 -15.80 41.68
C SER A 14 -1.79 -14.56 40.97
N ASN A 15 -1.24 -13.58 41.66
CA ASN A 15 -0.61 -12.41 41.09
C ASN A 15 0.64 -12.77 40.25
N GLY A 16 1.40 -13.76 40.64
CA GLY A 16 2.55 -14.28 39.89
C GLY A 16 2.14 -14.94 38.61
N SER A 17 1.07 -15.71 38.58
CA SER A 17 0.56 -16.39 37.35
C SER A 17 -0.08 -15.41 36.35
N GLU A 18 -0.81 -14.40 36.86
CA GLU A 18 -1.40 -13.34 36.01
C GLU A 18 -0.34 -12.47 35.35
N ASN A 19 0.70 -12.08 36.10
CA ASN A 19 1.82 -11.34 35.55
C ASN A 19 2.61 -12.15 34.52
N ALA A 20 2.76 -13.46 34.71
CA ALA A 20 3.42 -14.35 33.78
C ALA A 20 2.61 -14.50 32.47
N LEU A 21 1.26 -14.66 32.56
CA LEU A 21 0.40 -14.73 31.39
C LEU A 21 0.40 -13.43 30.59
N ALA A 22 0.27 -12.28 31.24
CA ALA A 22 0.34 -10.97 30.61
C ALA A 22 1.69 -10.74 29.91
N SER A 23 2.79 -11.22 30.49
CA SER A 23 4.11 -11.16 29.87
C SER A 23 4.22 -12.06 28.64
N ARG A 24 3.70 -13.28 28.69
CA ARG A 24 3.67 -14.21 27.55
C ARG A 24 2.83 -13.65 26.40
N CYS A 25 1.67 -13.08 26.68
CA CYS A 25 0.83 -12.42 25.69
C CYS A 25 1.58 -11.27 24.97
N LYS A 26 2.32 -10.44 25.71
CA LYS A 26 3.14 -9.37 25.11
C LYS A 26 4.23 -9.93 24.18
N VAL A 27 4.87 -11.03 24.56
CA VAL A 27 5.88 -11.71 23.73
C VAL A 27 5.27 -12.17 22.39
N VAL A 28 4.15 -12.89 22.45
CA VAL A 28 3.45 -13.38 21.25
C VAL A 28 3.05 -12.20 20.34
N MET A 29 2.54 -11.13 20.91
CA MET A 29 2.18 -9.94 20.14
C MET A 29 3.37 -9.28 19.44
N VAL A 30 4.53 -9.19 20.09
CA VAL A 30 5.75 -8.65 19.43
C VAL A 30 6.20 -9.57 18.29
N ILE A 31 6.13 -10.88 18.46
CA ILE A 31 6.47 -11.87 17.43
C ILE A 31 5.57 -11.69 16.21
N LEU A 32 4.25 -11.79 16.41
CA LEU A 32 3.28 -11.71 15.32
C LEU A 32 3.32 -10.33 14.61
N PHE A 33 3.49 -9.26 15.38
CA PHE A 33 3.63 -7.92 14.82
C PHE A 33 4.88 -7.79 13.94
N SER A 34 6.02 -8.27 14.44
CA SER A 34 7.28 -8.21 13.68
C SER A 34 7.19 -9.02 12.41
N ALA A 35 6.60 -10.22 12.49
CA ALA A 35 6.38 -11.09 11.35
C ALA A 35 5.45 -10.45 10.30
N PHE A 36 4.31 -9.92 10.73
CA PHE A 36 3.37 -9.25 9.85
C PHE A 36 4.00 -8.05 9.14
N LEU A 37 4.63 -7.16 9.90
CA LEU A 37 5.19 -5.93 9.34
C LEU A 37 6.30 -6.23 8.32
N LEU A 38 7.19 -7.16 8.65
CA LEU A 38 8.30 -7.52 7.76
C LEU A 38 7.77 -8.18 6.48
N CYS A 39 6.84 -9.13 6.60
CA CYS A 39 6.18 -9.73 5.45
C CYS A 39 5.49 -8.68 4.57
N SER A 40 4.80 -7.71 5.18
CA SER A 40 4.09 -6.65 4.46
C SER A 40 5.02 -5.69 3.70
N LEU A 41 6.21 -5.43 4.23
CA LEU A 41 7.15 -4.47 3.64
C LEU A 41 8.08 -5.10 2.59
N LEU A 42 8.28 -6.41 2.65
CA LEU A 42 9.08 -7.16 1.66
C LEU A 42 8.23 -7.88 0.61
N SER A 43 6.94 -7.58 0.54
CA SER A 43 6.02 -8.30 -0.32
C SER A 43 5.98 -7.77 -1.74
N THR A 44 5.50 -8.59 -2.57
CA THR A 44 5.17 -8.68 -3.98
C THR A 44 5.15 -7.44 -4.87
N PRO A 45 5.42 -7.66 -6.16
CA PRO A 45 5.47 -6.62 -7.20
C PRO A 45 4.12 -5.95 -7.46
N GLU A 46 4.22 -4.74 -8.00
CA GLU A 46 3.14 -3.77 -8.22
C GLU A 46 2.08 -4.23 -9.22
N GLY A 47 2.02 -5.21 -9.86
CA GLY A 47 0.95 -5.63 -10.78
C GLY A 47 -0.11 -6.54 -10.16
N ALA A 48 0.24 -7.17 -9.05
CA ALA A 48 -0.49 -8.29 -8.50
C ALA A 48 -1.67 -7.93 -7.57
N VAL A 49 -1.94 -6.65 -7.34
CA VAL A 49 -3.00 -6.17 -6.42
C VAL A 49 -4.39 -6.64 -6.86
N ARG A 50 -4.68 -6.61 -8.13
CA ARG A 50 -5.98 -7.04 -8.70
C ARG A 50 -6.19 -8.55 -8.60
N GLU A 51 -5.12 -9.31 -8.76
CA GLU A 51 -5.13 -10.78 -8.79
C GLU A 51 -5.17 -11.37 -7.38
N GLY A 52 -4.86 -10.57 -6.36
CA GLY A 52 -5.02 -10.96 -4.96
C GLY A 52 -3.77 -11.50 -4.31
N ASP A 53 -2.60 -11.21 -4.83
CA ASP A 53 -1.30 -11.65 -4.29
C ASP A 53 -1.05 -11.11 -2.87
N TYR A 54 -1.75 -10.04 -2.47
CA TYR A 54 -1.69 -9.49 -1.12
C TYR A 54 -2.61 -10.17 -0.10
N LEU A 55 -3.43 -11.11 -0.51
CA LEU A 55 -4.34 -11.79 0.42
C LEU A 55 -3.64 -12.57 1.53
N PRO A 56 -2.47 -13.19 1.34
CA PRO A 56 -1.72 -13.76 2.45
C PRO A 56 -1.37 -12.74 3.54
N ILE A 57 -1.00 -11.51 3.16
CA ILE A 57 -0.72 -10.42 4.12
C ILE A 57 -1.97 -10.04 4.91
N VAL A 58 -3.10 -9.95 4.24
CA VAL A 58 -4.41 -9.72 4.90
C VAL A 58 -4.69 -10.82 5.92
N PHE A 59 -4.46 -12.06 5.56
CA PHE A 59 -4.65 -13.22 6.43
C PHE A 59 -3.75 -13.15 7.67
N PHE A 60 -2.46 -12.86 7.52
CA PHE A 60 -1.54 -12.69 8.65
C PHE A 60 -1.93 -11.52 9.54
N PHE A 61 -2.39 -10.41 8.96
CA PHE A 61 -2.92 -9.30 9.74
C PHE A 61 -4.15 -9.71 10.57
N LEU A 62 -5.07 -10.45 9.98
CA LEU A 62 -6.27 -10.93 10.70
C LEU A 62 -5.90 -11.89 11.82
N ILE A 63 -4.90 -12.76 11.65
CA ILE A 63 -4.36 -13.61 12.73
C ILE A 63 -3.77 -12.75 13.85
N LEU A 64 -2.95 -11.76 13.51
CA LEU A 64 -2.38 -10.83 14.50
C LEU A 64 -3.50 -10.12 15.28
N ALA A 65 -4.48 -9.57 14.60
CA ALA A 65 -5.56 -8.81 15.19
C ALA A 65 -6.47 -9.67 16.08
N THR A 66 -6.82 -10.89 15.64
CA THR A 66 -7.63 -11.82 16.42
C THR A 66 -6.90 -12.34 17.65
N THR A 67 -5.59 -12.63 17.53
CA THR A 67 -4.77 -13.04 18.67
C THR A 67 -4.67 -11.91 19.71
N ALA A 68 -4.47 -10.67 19.26
CA ALA A 68 -4.45 -9.50 20.14
C ALA A 68 -5.78 -9.30 20.87
N LEU A 69 -6.87 -9.54 20.17
CA LEU A 69 -8.21 -9.47 20.75
C LEU A 69 -8.42 -10.55 21.79
N ALA A 70 -8.11 -11.80 21.47
CA ALA A 70 -8.26 -12.93 22.39
C ALA A 70 -7.43 -12.75 23.68
N THR A 71 -6.16 -12.30 23.55
CA THR A 71 -5.30 -12.03 24.70
C THR A 71 -5.85 -10.92 25.59
N ARG A 72 -6.49 -9.91 25.00
CA ARG A 72 -7.07 -8.80 25.77
C ARG A 72 -8.37 -9.18 26.46
N LEU A 73 -9.22 -9.96 25.81
CA LEU A 73 -10.43 -10.50 26.43
C LEU A 73 -10.10 -11.41 27.61
N ALA A 74 -9.12 -12.30 27.44
CA ALA A 74 -8.62 -13.15 28.51
C ALA A 74 -8.12 -12.33 29.72
N SER A 75 -7.30 -11.29 29.46
CA SER A 75 -6.80 -10.41 30.53
C SER A 75 -7.90 -9.61 31.23
N SER A 76 -8.94 -9.17 30.52
CA SER A 76 -10.07 -8.45 31.10
C SER A 76 -11.00 -9.34 31.91
N PHE A 77 -11.15 -10.60 31.50
CA PHE A 77 -11.94 -11.58 32.23
C PHE A 77 -11.27 -11.96 33.55
N LEU A 78 -9.95 -12.17 33.54
CA LEU A 78 -9.17 -12.44 34.75
C LEU A 78 -9.20 -11.27 35.75
N SER A 79 -9.07 -10.03 35.23
CA SER A 79 -9.09 -8.83 36.08
C SER A 79 -10.46 -8.53 36.73
N ARG A 80 -11.56 -9.04 36.17
CA ARG A 80 -12.91 -8.89 36.76
C ARG A 80 -13.13 -9.83 37.93
N ASN A 81 -12.42 -10.92 38.00
CA ASN A 81 -12.52 -11.92 39.05
C ASN A 81 -11.55 -11.66 40.24
N ALA A 82 -10.69 -10.64 40.13
CA ALA A 82 -9.84 -10.20 41.24
C ALA A 82 -10.67 -9.36 42.22
N PRO A 83 -10.60 -9.62 43.53
CA PRO A 83 -11.30 -8.83 44.54
C PRO A 83 -10.87 -7.38 44.43
N GLN A 84 -11.80 -6.47 44.22
CA GLN A 84 -11.54 -5.03 44.16
C GLN A 84 -11.22 -4.56 45.59
N PRO A 85 -10.13 -3.82 45.85
CA PRO A 85 -9.97 -3.13 47.09
C PRO A 85 -11.09 -2.07 47.21
N GLU A 86 -11.81 -2.08 48.31
CA GLU A 86 -12.87 -1.12 48.62
C GLU A 86 -12.34 0.31 48.49
N ALA A 87 -12.74 0.98 47.39
CA ALA A 87 -12.41 2.38 47.17
C ALA A 87 -13.33 3.26 48.01
N ILE A 88 -12.75 3.89 48.99
CA ILE A 88 -13.38 4.90 49.86
C ILE A 88 -14.07 5.94 48.98
N THR A 89 -15.41 5.91 49.03
CA THR A 89 -16.28 6.90 48.37
C THR A 89 -16.32 8.18 49.25
N HIS A 90 -15.45 9.14 48.93
CA HIS A 90 -15.64 10.51 49.42
C HIS A 90 -15.42 11.58 48.34
N ARG A 91 -16.42 12.43 48.18
CA ARG A 91 -16.50 13.68 47.42
C ARG A 91 -16.79 13.58 45.91
N ALA A 92 -18.07 13.63 45.61
CA ALA A 92 -18.53 14.08 44.29
C ALA A 92 -19.79 14.93 44.40
N LEU A 93 -19.64 16.20 44.81
CA LEU A 93 -20.71 17.20 44.66
C LEU A 93 -20.12 18.60 44.57
N SER A 94 -19.60 18.96 43.38
CA SER A 94 -19.56 20.36 42.88
C SER A 94 -19.00 20.40 41.47
N ASN A 95 -19.68 21.03 40.55
CA ASN A 95 -19.32 21.46 39.20
C ASN A 95 -20.06 20.78 38.05
N HIS A 96 -21.36 20.90 38.00
CA HIS A 96 -22.16 20.47 36.83
C HIS A 96 -22.12 21.42 35.63
N GLN A 97 -21.72 22.69 35.77
CA GLN A 97 -21.76 23.68 34.67
C GLN A 97 -20.49 23.77 33.81
N THR A 98 -19.32 23.50 34.39
CA THR A 98 -18.06 23.45 33.64
C THR A 98 -17.94 22.23 32.71
N ASN A 99 -18.69 21.16 32.99
CA ASN A 99 -18.64 19.89 32.24
C ASN A 99 -19.22 19.97 30.81
N ARG A 100 -20.20 20.84 30.53
CA ARG A 100 -20.81 20.90 29.16
C ARG A 100 -19.85 21.49 28.13
N ARG A 101 -19.18 22.61 28.40
CA ARG A 101 -18.22 23.24 27.46
C ARG A 101 -16.98 22.36 27.22
N GLN A 102 -16.50 21.65 28.24
CA GLN A 102 -15.39 20.72 28.07
C GLN A 102 -15.78 19.46 27.30
N SER A 103 -17.02 18.99 27.38
CA SER A 103 -17.54 17.85 26.66
C SER A 103 -17.61 18.12 25.14
N TRP A 104 -17.97 19.35 24.71
CA TRP A 104 -17.99 19.76 23.31
C TRP A 104 -16.58 19.86 22.72
N LYS A 105 -15.60 20.45 23.42
CA LYS A 105 -14.21 20.52 22.96
C LYS A 105 -13.57 19.14 22.79
N ARG A 106 -14.01 18.13 23.54
CA ARG A 106 -13.53 16.75 23.43
C ARG A 106 -14.15 16.00 22.26
N ARG A 107 -15.39 16.31 21.87
CA ARG A 107 -16.07 15.68 20.71
C ARG A 107 -15.41 16.02 19.39
N PHE A 108 -14.71 17.14 19.30
CA PHE A 108 -14.01 17.63 18.10
C PHE A 108 -12.48 17.61 18.24
N SER A 109 -11.93 16.72 19.08
CA SER A 109 -10.47 16.58 19.14
C SER A 109 -9.94 15.90 17.86
N LEU A 110 -8.73 16.31 17.41
CA LEU A 110 -8.11 15.75 16.20
C LEU A 110 -8.02 14.22 16.20
N PRO A 111 -7.70 13.54 17.34
CA PRO A 111 -7.75 12.09 17.39
C PRO A 111 -9.13 11.48 17.10
N VAL A 112 -10.21 12.10 17.59
CA VAL A 112 -11.57 11.61 17.34
C VAL A 112 -11.94 11.81 15.88
N ILE A 113 -11.57 12.95 15.28
CA ILE A 113 -11.81 13.23 13.85
C ILE A 113 -11.07 12.20 13.00
N ALA A 114 -9.78 11.92 13.26
CA ALA A 114 -9.02 10.94 12.53
C ALA A 114 -9.61 9.52 12.65
N ASP A 115 -9.97 9.09 13.85
CA ASP A 115 -10.57 7.78 14.10
C ASP A 115 -11.93 7.66 13.37
N SER A 116 -12.79 8.69 13.46
CA SER A 116 -14.12 8.69 12.83
C SER A 116 -14.03 8.72 11.31
N SER A 117 -13.15 9.55 10.74
CA SER A 117 -12.97 9.62 9.29
C SER A 117 -12.39 8.33 8.70
N SER A 118 -11.48 7.66 9.42
CA SER A 118 -10.94 6.36 8.99
C SER A 118 -12.01 5.26 8.99
N ILE A 119 -12.88 5.23 10.01
CA ILE A 119 -14.00 4.27 10.08
C ILE A 119 -15.01 4.56 8.96
N LEU A 120 -15.37 5.83 8.77
CA LEU A 120 -16.31 6.22 7.71
C LEU A 120 -15.75 5.90 6.31
N PHE A 121 -14.45 6.13 6.09
CA PHE A 121 -13.77 5.73 4.87
C PHE A 121 -13.88 4.22 4.65
N LEU A 122 -13.62 3.40 5.68
CA LEU A 122 -13.77 1.94 5.60
C LEU A 122 -15.20 1.51 5.22
N ILE A 123 -16.21 2.17 5.77
CA ILE A 123 -17.62 1.90 5.44
C ILE A 123 -17.89 2.26 3.98
N LEU A 124 -17.42 3.40 3.49
CA LEU A 124 -17.67 3.85 2.13
C LEU A 124 -16.99 2.98 1.07
N ILE A 125 -15.73 2.55 1.30
CA ILE A 125 -15.07 1.63 0.37
C ILE A 125 -15.76 0.25 0.36
N SER A 126 -16.26 -0.19 1.52
CA SER A 126 -17.04 -1.43 1.61
C SER A 126 -18.37 -1.32 0.86
N ALA A 127 -19.05 -0.16 0.95
CA ALA A 127 -20.29 0.10 0.21
C ALA A 127 -20.05 0.15 -1.30
N SER A 128 -18.93 0.74 -1.75
CA SER A 128 -18.52 0.73 -3.15
C SER A 128 -18.32 -0.69 -3.68
N CYS A 129 -17.60 -1.53 -2.95
CA CYS A 129 -17.42 -2.94 -3.31
C CYS A 129 -18.76 -3.70 -3.30
N ALA A 130 -19.58 -3.52 -2.26
CA ALA A 130 -20.89 -4.18 -2.16
C ALA A 130 -21.80 -3.84 -3.34
N ARG A 131 -21.75 -2.59 -3.83
CA ARG A 131 -22.47 -2.19 -5.04
C ARG A 131 -22.02 -2.99 -6.26
N VAL A 132 -20.68 -3.15 -6.46
CA VAL A 132 -20.15 -3.93 -7.59
C VAL A 132 -20.62 -5.38 -7.51
N VAL A 133 -20.51 -5.98 -6.31
CA VAL A 133 -20.92 -7.37 -6.08
C VAL A 133 -22.43 -7.57 -6.30
N TRP A 134 -23.25 -6.63 -5.85
CA TRP A 134 -24.72 -6.77 -5.90
C TRP A 134 -25.30 -6.46 -7.28
N GLN A 135 -24.76 -5.44 -7.94
CA GLN A 135 -25.25 -4.99 -9.24
C GLN A 135 -24.53 -5.64 -10.42
N HIS A 136 -23.50 -6.46 -10.18
CA HIS A 136 -22.60 -6.97 -11.22
C HIS A 136 -22.13 -5.85 -12.17
N SER A 137 -21.83 -4.68 -11.59
CA SER A 137 -21.45 -3.49 -12.35
C SER A 137 -19.96 -3.45 -12.72
N GLY A 138 -19.20 -4.46 -12.35
CA GLY A 138 -17.76 -4.61 -12.58
C GLY A 138 -17.29 -6.04 -12.34
N ASP A 139 -15.97 -6.25 -12.37
CA ASP A 139 -15.35 -7.52 -12.02
C ASP A 139 -15.41 -7.73 -10.50
N VAL A 140 -16.22 -8.67 -10.09
CA VAL A 140 -16.49 -8.92 -8.66
C VAL A 140 -15.24 -9.43 -7.93
N ARG A 141 -14.41 -10.25 -8.59
CA ARG A 141 -13.18 -10.76 -7.98
C ARG A 141 -12.17 -9.64 -7.75
N PHE A 142 -11.95 -8.79 -8.73
CA PHE A 142 -11.08 -7.63 -8.60
C PHE A 142 -11.60 -6.64 -7.56
N ALA A 143 -12.92 -6.45 -7.49
CA ALA A 143 -13.53 -5.58 -6.47
C ALA A 143 -13.30 -6.10 -5.05
N ILE A 144 -13.43 -7.40 -4.81
CA ILE A 144 -13.16 -8.03 -3.51
C ILE A 144 -11.67 -7.92 -3.15
N ASN A 145 -10.78 -8.24 -4.09
CA ASN A 145 -9.32 -8.15 -3.87
C ASN A 145 -8.89 -6.71 -3.60
N GLY A 146 -9.36 -5.76 -4.40
CA GLY A 146 -9.07 -4.33 -4.22
C GLY A 146 -9.61 -3.77 -2.90
N LEU A 147 -10.77 -4.23 -2.44
CA LEU A 147 -11.29 -3.87 -1.13
C LEU A 147 -10.35 -4.32 -0.02
N TRP A 148 -9.90 -5.58 -0.04
CA TRP A 148 -8.96 -6.10 0.96
C TRP A 148 -7.65 -5.32 0.99
N THR A 149 -7.11 -5.00 -0.18
CA THR A 149 -5.87 -4.24 -0.31
C THR A 149 -6.00 -2.85 0.28
N THR A 150 -7.08 -2.12 -0.02
CA THR A 150 -7.31 -0.76 0.49
C THR A 150 -7.72 -0.74 1.97
N ALA A 151 -8.49 -1.74 2.44
CA ALA A 151 -8.96 -1.79 3.82
C ALA A 151 -7.85 -2.16 4.81
N THR A 152 -6.90 -3.01 4.42
CA THR A 152 -5.87 -3.52 5.34
C THR A 152 -5.05 -2.42 6.00
N PRO A 153 -4.51 -1.39 5.32
CA PRO A 153 -3.79 -0.30 5.97
C PRO A 153 -4.62 0.48 6.98
N ILE A 154 -5.92 0.65 6.70
CA ILE A 154 -6.86 1.33 7.61
C ILE A 154 -7.08 0.48 8.86
N LEU A 155 -7.27 -0.83 8.68
CA LEU A 155 -7.41 -1.77 9.79
C LEU A 155 -6.13 -1.83 10.63
N VAL A 156 -4.95 -1.73 10.03
CA VAL A 156 -3.66 -1.60 10.72
C VAL A 156 -3.60 -0.31 11.55
N TYR A 157 -4.03 0.83 10.98
CA TYR A 157 -4.16 2.08 11.73
C TYR A 157 -5.05 1.89 12.95
N LEU A 158 -6.27 1.38 12.78
CA LEU A 158 -7.24 1.16 13.85
C LEU A 158 -6.68 0.19 14.91
N PHE A 159 -6.00 -0.86 14.48
CA PHE A 159 -5.33 -1.79 15.38
C PHE A 159 -4.32 -1.09 16.29
N PHE A 160 -3.38 -0.33 15.72
CA PHE A 160 -2.38 0.39 16.51
C PHE A 160 -2.99 1.46 17.39
N ARG A 161 -4.08 2.05 16.92
CA ARG A 161 -4.81 3.08 17.65
C ARG A 161 -5.54 2.50 18.87
N PHE A 162 -6.28 1.42 18.71
CA PHE A 162 -7.08 0.82 19.77
C PHE A 162 -6.25 -0.02 20.76
N PHE A 163 -5.29 -0.75 20.28
CA PHE A 163 -4.41 -1.53 21.14
C PHE A 163 -3.28 -0.70 21.76
N LYS A 164 -3.07 0.55 21.30
CA LYS A 164 -2.00 1.44 21.74
C LYS A 164 -0.61 0.76 21.67
N PHE A 165 -0.43 -0.14 20.70
CA PHE A 165 0.75 -0.97 20.61
C PHE A 165 2.02 -0.13 20.40
N LEU A 166 1.96 0.90 19.55
CA LEU A 166 3.07 1.80 19.24
C LEU A 166 3.21 3.00 20.20
N THR A 167 2.48 3.01 21.32
CA THR A 167 2.67 4.02 22.39
C THR A 167 3.82 3.65 23.33
N ASP A 168 4.18 2.38 23.41
CA ASP A 168 5.36 1.91 24.15
C ASP A 168 6.62 2.19 23.29
N ASP A 169 7.58 2.93 23.87
CA ASP A 169 8.84 3.28 23.20
C ASP A 169 9.60 2.05 22.68
N LYS A 170 9.46 0.91 23.35
CA LYS A 170 10.09 -0.35 22.95
C LYS A 170 9.48 -0.91 21.66
N ASN A 171 8.15 -0.90 21.58
CA ASN A 171 7.46 -1.36 20.38
C ASN A 171 7.69 -0.40 19.19
N LEU A 172 7.79 0.89 19.46
CA LEU A 172 8.16 1.87 18.45
C LEU A 172 9.59 1.65 17.95
N CYS A 173 10.54 1.35 18.82
CA CYS A 173 11.90 0.97 18.44
C CYS A 173 11.91 -0.28 17.55
N VAL A 174 11.11 -1.30 17.90
CA VAL A 174 10.94 -2.52 17.10
C VAL A 174 10.40 -2.17 15.72
N PHE A 175 9.37 -1.34 15.64
CA PHE A 175 8.80 -0.87 14.38
C PHE A 175 9.85 -0.20 13.48
N LEU A 176 10.58 0.77 14.03
CA LEU A 176 11.61 1.50 13.28
C LEU A 176 12.76 0.58 12.84
N LEU A 177 13.12 -0.39 13.67
CA LEU A 177 14.16 -1.36 13.35
C LEU A 177 13.74 -2.27 12.19
N ILE A 178 12.49 -2.73 12.16
CA ILE A 178 11.96 -3.52 11.04
C ILE A 178 11.97 -2.69 9.75
N VAL A 179 11.48 -1.45 9.81
CA VAL A 179 11.49 -0.55 8.64
C VAL A 179 12.92 -0.36 8.14
N ALA A 180 13.89 -0.09 9.02
CA ALA A 180 15.29 0.06 8.62
C ALA A 180 15.86 -1.24 8.02
N THR A 181 15.49 -2.40 8.57
CA THR A 181 15.91 -3.71 8.04
C THR A 181 15.39 -3.93 6.62
N CYS A 182 14.09 -3.65 6.40
CA CYS A 182 13.47 -3.79 5.07
C CYS A 182 14.06 -2.80 4.06
N VAL A 183 14.27 -1.54 4.46
CA VAL A 183 14.90 -0.51 3.61
C VAL A 183 16.32 -0.90 3.21
N MET A 184 17.10 -1.47 4.13
CA MET A 184 18.45 -1.92 3.82
C MET A 184 18.44 -3.13 2.89
N ALA A 185 17.62 -4.13 3.19
CA ALA A 185 17.49 -5.34 2.38
C ALA A 185 17.08 -4.97 0.94
N GLU A 186 16.08 -4.13 0.80
CA GLU A 186 15.57 -3.67 -0.48
C GLU A 186 16.60 -2.81 -1.24
N SER A 187 17.31 -1.93 -0.54
CA SER A 187 18.36 -1.12 -1.17
C SER A 187 19.52 -1.96 -1.69
N ILE A 188 19.99 -2.95 -0.93
CA ILE A 188 21.07 -3.83 -1.37
C ILE A 188 20.60 -4.74 -2.50
N PHE A 189 19.38 -5.28 -2.41
CA PHE A 189 18.80 -6.09 -3.47
C PHE A 189 18.63 -5.29 -4.76
N SER A 190 18.14 -4.05 -4.67
CA SER A 190 18.01 -3.15 -5.82
C SER A 190 19.35 -2.88 -6.51
N LEU A 191 20.42 -2.71 -5.74
CA LEU A 191 21.77 -2.56 -6.30
C LEU A 191 22.28 -3.85 -6.96
N TYR A 192 22.03 -4.98 -6.33
CA TYR A 192 22.41 -6.29 -6.87
C TYR A 192 21.66 -6.59 -8.18
N SER A 193 20.35 -6.36 -8.20
CA SER A 193 19.53 -6.51 -9.40
C SER A 193 20.02 -5.57 -10.51
N TYR A 194 20.16 -4.30 -10.21
CA TYR A 194 20.61 -3.28 -11.16
C TYR A 194 21.99 -3.57 -11.76
N ALA A 195 22.95 -4.00 -10.92
CA ALA A 195 24.35 -4.17 -11.35
C ALA A 195 24.64 -5.54 -11.97
N ILE A 196 23.89 -6.58 -11.61
CA ILE A 196 24.21 -7.96 -11.95
C ILE A 196 23.04 -8.66 -12.65
N LEU A 197 21.84 -8.76 -12.01
CA LEU A 197 20.77 -9.59 -12.54
C LEU A 197 20.15 -9.01 -13.81
N ASP A 198 19.86 -7.71 -13.85
CA ASP A 198 19.19 -7.07 -14.99
C ASP A 198 20.10 -7.06 -16.23
N PRO A 199 21.41 -6.76 -16.13
CA PRO A 199 22.33 -6.91 -17.26
C PRO A 199 22.43 -8.36 -17.77
N GLN A 200 22.46 -9.35 -16.87
CA GLN A 200 22.48 -10.76 -17.24
C GLN A 200 21.21 -11.17 -18.00
N LYS A 201 20.03 -10.83 -17.48
CA LYS A 201 18.75 -11.10 -18.13
C LYS A 201 18.65 -10.48 -19.51
N ARG A 202 19.14 -9.24 -19.68
CA ARG A 202 19.20 -8.58 -20.99
C ARG A 202 20.10 -9.30 -21.96
N ALA A 203 21.28 -9.71 -21.49
CA ALA A 203 22.23 -10.46 -22.31
C ALA A 203 21.67 -11.82 -22.73
N GLU A 204 21.03 -12.55 -21.81
CA GLU A 204 20.36 -13.83 -22.09
C GLU A 204 19.20 -13.65 -23.08
N TYR A 205 18.40 -12.60 -22.91
CA TYR A 205 17.32 -12.29 -23.84
C TYR A 205 17.85 -11.98 -25.24
N LEU A 206 18.87 -11.14 -25.35
CA LEU A 206 19.48 -10.79 -26.65
C LEU A 206 20.15 -11.99 -27.33
N ALA A 207 20.65 -12.96 -26.56
CA ALA A 207 21.25 -14.17 -27.10
C ALA A 207 20.20 -15.16 -27.66
N ASN A 208 19.07 -15.33 -26.97
CA ASN A 208 17.98 -16.20 -27.41
C ASN A 208 16.63 -15.77 -26.82
N PRO A 209 15.94 -14.82 -27.49
CA PRO A 209 14.68 -14.27 -26.98
C PRO A 209 13.59 -15.32 -26.77
N ASP A 210 13.41 -16.23 -27.72
CA ASP A 210 12.32 -17.22 -27.67
C ASP A 210 12.52 -18.25 -26.57
N LYS A 211 13.76 -18.64 -26.31
CA LYS A 211 14.11 -19.56 -25.22
C LYS A 211 13.78 -18.94 -23.86
N LEU A 212 14.22 -17.70 -23.62
CA LEU A 212 13.97 -17.01 -22.36
C LEU A 212 12.47 -16.79 -22.11
N LEU A 213 11.74 -16.42 -23.16
CA LEU A 213 10.28 -16.26 -23.09
C LEU A 213 9.60 -17.59 -22.71
N LEU A 214 9.98 -18.68 -23.36
CA LEU A 214 9.43 -20.02 -23.09
C LEU A 214 9.75 -20.50 -21.66
N GLU A 215 10.99 -20.32 -21.21
CA GLU A 215 11.41 -20.67 -19.84
C GLU A 215 10.64 -19.89 -18.77
N ASN A 216 10.21 -18.66 -19.07
CA ASN A 216 9.36 -17.85 -18.20
C ASN A 216 7.84 -18.08 -18.44
N GLY A 217 7.47 -19.06 -19.26
CA GLY A 217 6.06 -19.36 -19.53
C GLY A 217 5.35 -18.32 -20.40
N LEU A 218 6.12 -17.45 -21.08
CA LEU A 218 5.57 -16.38 -21.91
C LEU A 218 5.56 -16.83 -23.39
N SER A 219 4.38 -16.89 -23.98
CA SER A 219 4.21 -17.13 -25.42
C SER A 219 3.96 -15.81 -26.13
N LEU A 220 5.03 -15.08 -26.47
CA LEU A 220 4.99 -13.81 -27.16
C LEU A 220 5.59 -13.97 -28.56
N PRO A 221 4.77 -14.09 -29.61
CA PRO A 221 5.24 -14.26 -30.99
C PRO A 221 6.13 -13.10 -31.45
N SER A 222 7.14 -13.40 -32.24
CA SER A 222 8.00 -12.36 -32.81
C SER A 222 7.16 -11.38 -33.65
N GLY A 223 7.37 -10.07 -33.44
CA GLY A 223 6.59 -9.01 -34.11
C GLY A 223 5.22 -8.75 -33.45
N SER A 224 4.82 -9.47 -32.39
CA SER A 224 3.61 -9.13 -31.67
C SER A 224 3.83 -7.87 -30.81
N ARG A 225 2.75 -7.10 -30.63
CA ARG A 225 2.76 -5.89 -29.80
C ARG A 225 3.16 -6.19 -28.35
N GLU A 226 2.68 -7.28 -27.81
CA GLU A 226 2.98 -7.73 -26.45
C GLU A 226 4.48 -7.99 -26.29
N ARG A 227 5.12 -8.57 -27.31
CA ARG A 227 6.56 -8.78 -27.33
C ARG A 227 7.31 -7.45 -27.41
N GLU A 228 6.89 -6.52 -28.26
CA GLU A 228 7.50 -5.18 -28.37
C GLU A 228 7.42 -4.43 -27.03
N LEU A 229 6.28 -4.47 -26.35
CA LEU A 229 6.13 -3.87 -25.02
C LEU A 229 7.04 -4.52 -23.97
N PHE A 230 7.15 -5.84 -24.01
CA PHE A 230 8.06 -6.59 -23.13
C PHE A 230 9.53 -6.22 -23.40
N GLU A 231 9.94 -6.18 -24.67
CA GLU A 231 11.28 -5.80 -25.10
C GLU A 231 11.62 -4.37 -24.70
N ASN A 232 10.72 -3.42 -24.94
CA ASN A 232 10.87 -2.03 -24.53
C ASN A 232 11.08 -1.91 -23.02
N ARG A 233 10.32 -2.66 -22.22
CA ARG A 233 10.48 -2.66 -20.78
C ARG A 233 11.78 -3.30 -20.34
N LEU A 234 12.14 -4.44 -20.89
CA LEU A 234 13.36 -5.19 -20.54
C LEU A 234 14.65 -4.46 -20.96
N LEU A 235 14.68 -3.90 -22.17
CA LEU A 235 15.89 -3.35 -22.77
C LEU A 235 16.08 -1.86 -22.46
N SER A 236 15.00 -1.07 -22.34
CA SER A 236 15.09 0.38 -22.13
C SER A 236 15.02 0.83 -20.68
N SER A 237 14.41 0.07 -19.77
CA SER A 237 14.38 0.39 -18.34
C SER A 237 15.69 0.01 -17.68
N VAL A 238 16.57 0.99 -17.45
CA VAL A 238 17.89 0.77 -16.85
C VAL A 238 17.92 1.07 -15.35
N GLU A 239 16.88 1.72 -14.80
CA GLU A 239 16.81 2.12 -13.40
C GLU A 239 16.51 0.93 -12.47
N PRO A 240 16.99 0.96 -11.20
CA PRO A 240 16.69 -0.09 -10.23
C PRO A 240 15.19 -0.08 -9.87
N ILE A 241 14.59 -1.24 -9.89
CA ILE A 241 13.18 -1.44 -9.53
C ILE A 241 13.02 -2.19 -8.19
N GLY A 242 14.05 -2.91 -7.76
CA GLY A 242 13.98 -3.78 -6.58
C GLY A 242 12.91 -4.86 -6.73
N THR A 243 12.23 -5.16 -5.63
CA THR A 243 11.08 -6.08 -5.64
C THR A 243 9.78 -5.39 -6.08
N TYR A 244 9.78 -4.09 -6.35
CA TYR A 244 8.58 -3.27 -6.55
C TYR A 244 8.08 -3.18 -8.00
N GLY A 245 8.81 -3.69 -8.94
CA GLY A 245 8.40 -3.65 -10.35
C GLY A 245 8.45 -2.27 -11.02
N LEU A 246 8.41 -1.17 -10.26
CA LEU A 246 8.54 0.20 -10.76
C LEU A 246 9.51 1.03 -9.91
N THR A 247 10.34 1.80 -10.57
CA THR A 247 11.32 2.73 -9.97
C THR A 247 10.70 3.79 -9.08
N ASN A 248 9.53 4.31 -9.49
CA ASN A 248 8.80 5.32 -8.72
C ASN A 248 8.28 4.76 -7.40
N THR A 249 7.87 3.50 -7.36
CA THR A 249 7.38 2.82 -6.16
C THR A 249 8.53 2.53 -5.19
N LEU A 250 9.69 2.09 -5.71
CA LEU A 250 10.91 1.96 -4.90
C LEU A 250 11.29 3.32 -4.28
N ALA A 251 11.30 4.40 -5.08
CA ALA A 251 11.59 5.74 -4.57
C ALA A 251 10.59 6.19 -3.49
N ALA A 252 9.30 5.92 -3.67
CA ALA A 252 8.25 6.22 -2.69
C ALA A 252 8.47 5.49 -1.36
N PHE A 253 8.92 4.24 -1.40
CA PHE A 253 9.24 3.45 -0.21
C PHE A 253 10.45 4.00 0.55
N LEU A 254 11.47 4.51 -0.18
CA LEU A 254 12.69 5.05 0.40
C LEU A 254 12.51 6.47 0.97
N LEU A 255 11.47 7.22 0.55
CA LEU A 255 11.24 8.60 0.97
C LEU A 255 11.06 8.80 2.49
N PRO A 256 10.16 8.08 3.19
CA PRO A 256 9.96 8.25 4.63
C PRO A 256 11.23 8.07 5.46
N PRO A 257 12.03 7.01 5.27
CA PRO A 257 13.30 6.85 5.95
C PRO A 257 14.31 7.95 5.65
N LEU A 258 14.40 8.41 4.40
CA LEU A 258 15.29 9.50 4.02
C LEU A 258 14.95 10.80 4.73
N VAL A 259 13.67 11.17 4.81
CA VAL A 259 13.24 12.35 5.55
C VAL A 259 13.62 12.25 7.03
N ILE A 260 13.40 11.09 7.65
CA ILE A 260 13.77 10.85 9.04
C ILE A 260 15.30 10.96 9.21
N LEU A 261 16.06 10.47 8.26
CA LEU A 261 17.51 10.49 8.27
C LEU A 261 18.04 11.93 8.11
N PHE A 262 17.54 12.71 7.16
CA PHE A 262 17.99 14.09 6.92
C PHE A 262 17.59 15.06 8.04
N LEU A 263 16.41 14.93 8.61
CA LEU A 263 15.89 15.85 9.63
C LEU A 263 16.19 15.39 11.05
N GLY A 264 16.29 14.08 11.28
CA GLY A 264 16.48 13.48 12.59
C GLY A 264 17.93 13.28 12.98
N PHE A 265 18.86 13.22 12.01
CA PHE A 265 20.28 13.07 12.32
C PHE A 265 20.80 14.33 13.01
N PRO A 266 21.53 14.23 14.12
CA PRO A 266 22.04 15.38 14.85
C PRO A 266 23.22 16.02 14.09
N TRP A 267 22.99 16.60 12.93
CA TRP A 267 23.98 17.40 12.18
C TRP A 267 24.51 18.61 12.96
N GLN A 268 23.85 18.94 14.08
CA GLN A 268 24.28 20.01 14.97
C GLN A 268 25.04 19.38 16.13
N GLY A 269 26.36 19.55 16.11
CA GLY A 269 27.32 19.20 17.13
C GLY A 269 27.05 19.72 18.55
N ARG A 270 25.86 19.45 19.07
CA ARG A 270 25.63 19.32 20.49
C ARG A 270 25.87 17.84 20.85
N ILE A 271 27.07 17.40 20.66
CA ILE A 271 27.71 16.59 21.69
C ILE A 271 27.36 17.31 22.97
N PRO A 272 26.61 16.71 23.93
CA PRO A 272 26.30 17.34 25.20
C PRO A 272 27.56 18.00 25.71
N SER A 273 27.46 19.26 26.19
CA SER A 273 28.61 20.03 26.66
C SER A 273 29.37 19.33 27.80
N GLN A 274 28.85 18.24 28.36
CA GLN A 274 29.54 17.27 29.20
C GLN A 274 30.55 16.38 28.44
N PHE A 275 30.51 16.34 27.11
CA PHE A 275 31.54 15.72 26.26
C PHE A 275 32.68 16.73 26.02
N ASN A 276 33.43 17.00 27.06
CA ASN A 276 34.73 17.65 26.94
C ASN A 276 35.72 16.61 26.43
N PRO A 277 36.19 16.68 25.17
CA PRO A 277 37.09 15.65 24.60
C PRO A 277 38.35 15.45 25.45
N LYS A 278 38.83 16.50 26.17
CA LYS A 278 39.97 16.41 27.06
C LYS A 278 39.72 15.59 28.33
N LYS A 279 38.50 15.58 28.85
CA LYS A 279 38.13 14.71 30.00
C LYS A 279 37.83 13.27 29.60
N ILE A 280 37.42 13.03 28.36
CA ILE A 280 37.14 11.67 27.84
C ILE A 280 38.45 10.96 27.55
N PHE A 281 39.51 11.64 27.05
CA PHE A 281 40.82 11.05 26.75
C PHE A 281 41.55 10.55 28.01
N GLN A 282 41.23 11.09 29.20
CA GLN A 282 41.88 10.70 30.43
C GLN A 282 41.19 9.58 31.22
N LYS A 283 39.90 9.27 30.98
CA LYS A 283 39.14 8.38 31.86
C LYS A 283 38.73 7.02 31.23
N THR A 284 38.91 6.80 29.95
CA THR A 284 38.49 5.52 29.32
C THR A 284 39.51 5.01 28.32
N ARG A 285 40.46 4.28 28.86
CA ARG A 285 41.38 3.38 28.12
C ARG A 285 40.67 2.08 27.67
N ASN A 286 39.35 2.01 27.69
CA ASN A 286 38.57 0.81 27.39
C ASN A 286 37.53 1.05 26.28
N ASN A 287 37.62 0.30 25.23
CA ASN A 287 36.68 -0.19 24.19
C ASN A 287 35.43 0.61 23.79
N THR A 288 34.98 1.64 24.53
CA THR A 288 33.72 2.36 24.22
C THR A 288 33.84 3.36 23.09
N HIS A 289 35.03 3.91 22.84
CA HIS A 289 35.26 4.86 21.72
C HIS A 289 35.21 4.18 20.35
N LEU A 290 35.79 2.99 20.26
CA LEU A 290 35.74 2.21 19.04
C LEU A 290 34.31 1.86 18.64
N SER A 291 33.47 1.53 19.62
CA SER A 291 32.05 1.21 19.39
C SER A 291 31.23 2.40 18.86
N HIS A 292 31.51 3.63 19.29
CA HIS A 292 30.82 4.82 18.80
C HIS A 292 31.24 5.19 17.37
N ILE A 293 32.50 5.11 17.06
CA ILE A 293 33.03 5.36 15.71
C ILE A 293 32.46 4.32 14.74
N THR A 294 32.51 3.05 15.13
CA THR A 294 31.97 1.96 14.32
C THR A 294 30.48 2.11 14.07
N LEU A 295 29.68 2.45 15.10
CA LEU A 295 28.27 2.69 14.97
C LEU A 295 27.97 3.85 14.02
N THR A 296 28.71 4.96 14.15
CA THR A 296 28.53 6.14 13.28
C THR A 296 28.91 5.80 11.83
N ALA A 297 30.02 5.11 11.61
CA ALA A 297 30.42 4.68 10.28
C ALA A 297 29.39 3.78 9.61
N ILE A 298 28.82 2.85 10.37
CA ILE A 298 27.76 1.95 9.91
C ILE A 298 26.49 2.71 9.53
N LEU A 299 26.04 3.66 10.36
CA LEU A 299 24.87 4.48 10.06
C LEU A 299 25.11 5.38 8.84
N LEU A 300 26.31 5.91 8.66
CA LEU A 300 26.67 6.69 7.48
C LEU A 300 26.72 5.81 6.23
N SER A 301 27.27 4.59 6.31
CA SER A 301 27.26 3.64 5.21
C SER A 301 25.84 3.25 4.81
N PHE A 302 24.98 2.95 5.80
CA PHE A 302 23.55 2.72 5.57
C PHE A 302 22.91 3.89 4.84
N ALA A 303 23.11 5.10 5.35
CA ALA A 303 22.60 6.31 4.74
C ALA A 303 23.10 6.49 3.30
N GLY A 304 24.39 6.25 3.08
CA GLY A 304 25.01 6.33 1.77
C GLY A 304 24.40 5.37 0.75
N ILE A 305 24.19 4.11 1.15
CA ILE A 305 23.54 3.09 0.29
C ILE A 305 22.12 3.52 -0.08
N VAL A 306 21.30 3.89 0.90
CA VAL A 306 19.91 4.28 0.67
C VAL A 306 19.82 5.53 -0.23
N ILE A 307 20.68 6.54 0.03
CA ILE A 307 20.74 7.75 -0.80
C ILE A 307 21.19 7.39 -2.22
N TYR A 308 22.20 6.53 -2.38
CA TYR A 308 22.70 6.14 -3.69
C TYR A 308 21.62 5.42 -4.51
N VAL A 309 20.92 4.43 -3.91
CA VAL A 309 19.80 3.77 -4.58
C VAL A 309 18.72 4.76 -4.96
N PHE A 310 18.35 5.66 -4.04
CA PHE A 310 17.35 6.70 -4.31
C PHE A 310 17.76 7.58 -5.50
N LEU A 311 19.02 7.97 -5.60
CA LEU A 311 19.55 8.75 -6.73
C LEU A 311 19.45 7.96 -8.04
N LEU A 312 19.75 6.66 -8.03
CA LEU A 312 19.67 5.79 -9.20
C LEU A 312 18.23 5.61 -9.70
N THR A 313 17.22 5.77 -8.84
CA THR A 313 15.82 5.66 -9.28
C THR A 313 15.43 6.74 -10.28
N LYS A 314 16.12 7.86 -10.34
CA LYS A 314 15.80 9.03 -11.18
C LYS A 314 14.34 9.50 -11.07
N SER A 315 13.63 9.13 -9.99
CA SER A 315 12.22 9.48 -9.77
C SER A 315 12.06 10.96 -9.47
N ARG A 316 11.64 11.72 -10.47
CA ARG A 316 11.53 13.19 -10.42
C ARG A 316 10.54 13.65 -9.37
N THR A 317 9.39 12.98 -9.26
CA THR A 317 8.36 13.26 -8.25
C THR A 317 8.88 13.04 -6.83
N ALA A 318 9.67 11.99 -6.61
CA ALA A 318 10.27 11.69 -5.31
C ALA A 318 11.34 12.73 -4.94
N PHE A 319 12.19 13.16 -5.88
CA PHE A 319 13.16 14.21 -5.66
C PHE A 319 12.50 15.54 -5.27
N ILE A 320 11.50 15.98 -6.03
CA ILE A 320 10.76 17.21 -5.75
C ILE A 320 10.12 17.14 -4.37
N SER A 321 9.47 16.02 -4.06
CA SER A 321 8.81 15.78 -2.77
C SER A 321 9.82 15.80 -1.62
N LEU A 322 11.00 15.20 -1.78
CA LEU A 322 12.06 15.20 -0.76
C LEU A 322 12.58 16.61 -0.49
N ILE A 323 12.92 17.37 -1.54
CA ILE A 323 13.40 18.75 -1.42
C ILE A 323 12.35 19.60 -0.70
N PHE A 324 11.10 19.52 -1.12
CA PHE A 324 9.99 20.25 -0.53
C PHE A 324 9.79 19.88 0.96
N GLY A 325 9.90 18.60 1.27
CA GLY A 325 9.80 18.09 2.63
C GLY A 325 10.93 18.53 3.54
N ILE A 326 12.17 18.48 3.07
CA ILE A 326 13.32 19.00 3.82
C ILE A 326 13.11 20.47 4.13
N PHE A 327 12.64 21.24 3.15
CA PHE A 327 12.38 22.65 3.30
C PHE A 327 11.27 22.94 4.34
N ILE A 328 10.14 22.25 4.28
CA ILE A 328 9.08 22.32 5.30
C ILE A 328 9.65 21.97 6.68
N GLY A 329 10.41 20.87 6.77
CA GLY A 329 11.02 20.43 8.01
C GLY A 329 11.96 21.48 8.61
N LEU A 330 12.76 22.16 7.79
CA LEU A 330 13.64 23.23 8.23
C LEU A 330 12.84 24.45 8.72
N ILE A 331 11.79 24.84 8.02
CA ILE A 331 10.90 25.94 8.45
C ILE A 331 10.29 25.63 9.82
N VAL A 332 9.75 24.42 9.99
CA VAL A 332 9.17 23.98 11.27
C VAL A 332 10.22 23.98 12.37
N LYS A 333 11.44 23.53 12.11
CA LYS A 333 12.55 23.51 13.06
C LYS A 333 12.95 24.92 13.50
N ILE A 334 13.01 25.87 12.56
CA ILE A 334 13.36 27.29 12.83
C ILE A 334 12.24 27.96 13.62
N SER A 335 10.98 27.77 13.21
CA SER A 335 9.80 28.32 13.87
C SER A 335 9.70 27.88 15.33
N ARG A 336 9.95 26.61 15.63
CA ARG A 336 9.95 26.06 16.99
C ARG A 336 11.09 26.61 17.86
N ARG A 337 12.25 26.91 17.29
CA ARG A 337 13.38 27.51 18.04
C ARG A 337 13.09 28.94 18.47
N LYS A 338 12.39 29.72 17.65
CA LYS A 338 12.14 31.15 17.89
C LYS A 338 10.83 31.41 18.64
N ASN A 339 10.10 30.39 19.03
CA ASN A 339 8.74 30.48 19.62
C ASN A 339 7.79 31.38 18.80
N THR A 340 8.11 31.56 17.49
CA THR A 340 7.31 32.34 16.56
C THR A 340 6.34 31.38 15.83
N TYR A 341 5.07 31.72 15.84
CA TYR A 341 4.08 31.05 15.03
C TYR A 341 4.45 31.14 13.56
N PHE A 342 4.04 30.13 12.79
CA PHE A 342 4.26 30.02 11.35
C PHE A 342 3.90 31.36 10.67
N SER A 343 4.88 32.19 10.39
CA SER A 343 4.67 33.48 9.76
C SER A 343 4.56 33.28 8.24
N LEU A 344 3.66 34.03 7.61
CA LEU A 344 3.49 34.10 6.15
C LEU A 344 4.80 34.27 5.38
N LYS A 345 5.84 34.85 6.03
CA LYS A 345 7.21 34.98 5.50
C LYS A 345 7.83 33.66 5.09
N TYR A 346 7.54 32.58 5.82
CA TYR A 346 8.08 31.25 5.51
C TYR A 346 7.31 30.55 4.40
N LEU A 347 6.03 30.92 4.18
CA LEU A 347 5.26 30.49 3.03
C LEU A 347 5.84 31.04 1.73
N LEU A 348 6.33 32.30 1.75
CA LEU A 348 7.02 32.91 0.61
C LEU A 348 8.31 32.17 0.25
N LEU A 349 9.03 31.63 1.25
CA LEU A 349 10.21 30.80 0.99
C LEU A 349 9.87 29.48 0.27
N LEU A 350 8.63 28.97 0.39
CA LEU A 350 8.14 27.82 -0.38
C LEU A 350 8.04 28.10 -1.87
N LEU A 351 7.92 29.38 -2.27
CA LEU A 351 7.88 29.79 -3.67
C LEU A 351 9.27 29.73 -4.34
N ILE A 352 10.38 29.69 -3.55
CA ILE A 352 11.74 29.67 -4.10
C ILE A 352 11.99 28.38 -4.92
N PRO A 353 11.77 27.15 -4.42
CA PRO A 353 11.96 25.96 -5.24
C PRO A 353 10.96 25.91 -6.41
N LEU A 354 9.75 26.47 -6.24
CA LEU A 354 8.77 26.56 -7.32
C LEU A 354 9.20 27.55 -8.40
N SER A 355 9.73 28.71 -8.00
CA SER A 355 10.27 29.70 -8.94
C SER A 355 11.56 29.22 -9.62
N LEU A 356 12.41 28.48 -8.89
CA LEU A 356 13.60 27.87 -9.46
C LEU A 356 13.24 26.82 -10.52
N ALA A 357 12.25 25.97 -10.26
CA ALA A 357 11.71 25.03 -11.24
C ALA A 357 11.11 25.74 -12.46
N PHE A 358 10.55 26.95 -12.29
CA PHE A 358 10.01 27.75 -13.39
C PHE A 358 11.09 28.45 -14.19
N VAL A 359 12.12 28.95 -13.52
CA VAL A 359 13.29 29.63 -14.18
C VAL A 359 14.11 28.63 -14.98
N THR A 360 14.25 27.42 -14.50
CA THR A 360 14.97 26.35 -15.23
C THR A 360 14.24 25.87 -16.49
N LYS A 361 12.98 26.27 -16.73
CA LYS A 361 12.26 26.02 -17.97
C LYS A 361 12.95 26.61 -19.23
N GLY A 362 13.76 27.61 -19.04
CA GLY A 362 14.55 28.24 -20.11
C GLY A 362 15.91 27.59 -20.36
N LEU A 363 16.29 26.59 -19.58
CA LEU A 363 17.51 25.81 -19.78
C LEU A 363 17.12 24.49 -20.47
N ASP A 364 17.58 24.29 -21.71
CA ASP A 364 17.37 23.07 -22.50
C ASP A 364 18.12 21.86 -21.92
N LEU A 365 17.85 21.54 -20.64
CA LEU A 365 18.38 20.34 -20.02
C LEU A 365 17.45 19.16 -20.34
N PRO A 366 17.94 18.03 -20.86
CA PRO A 366 17.12 16.87 -21.22
C PRO A 366 16.21 16.38 -20.09
N VAL A 367 16.70 16.49 -18.84
CA VAL A 367 15.93 16.12 -17.63
C VAL A 367 14.67 16.99 -17.47
N ILE A 368 14.72 18.25 -17.88
CA ILE A 368 13.60 19.19 -17.73
C ILE A 368 12.57 18.97 -18.85
N THR A 369 13.03 18.85 -20.10
CA THR A 369 12.16 18.62 -21.26
C THR A 369 11.40 17.30 -21.14
N GLU A 370 12.06 16.22 -20.71
CA GLU A 370 11.41 14.96 -20.41
C GLU A 370 10.46 15.02 -19.21
N SER A 371 10.74 15.89 -18.21
CA SER A 371 9.85 16.09 -17.06
C SER A 371 8.52 16.70 -17.49
N PHE A 372 8.54 17.67 -18.38
CA PHE A 372 7.32 18.28 -18.93
C PHE A 372 6.54 17.28 -19.79
N LYS A 373 7.20 16.45 -20.57
CA LYS A 373 6.58 15.38 -21.36
C LYS A 373 5.89 14.36 -20.45
N SER A 374 6.56 13.91 -19.38
CA SER A 374 5.98 13.01 -18.39
C SER A 374 4.79 13.64 -17.64
N LEU A 375 4.82 14.95 -17.40
CA LEU A 375 3.70 15.66 -16.77
C LEU A 375 2.52 15.81 -17.73
N SER A 376 2.76 16.07 -19.02
CA SER A 376 1.71 16.16 -20.04
C SER A 376 0.94 14.83 -20.12
N TYR A 377 1.62 13.69 -20.15
CA TYR A 377 0.97 12.37 -20.12
C TYR A 377 0.07 12.21 -18.88
N ARG A 378 0.53 12.68 -17.70
CA ARG A 378 -0.31 12.64 -16.49
C ARG A 378 -1.56 13.49 -16.58
N PHE A 379 -1.51 14.65 -17.23
CA PHE A 379 -2.71 15.45 -17.47
C PHE A 379 -3.74 14.71 -18.33
N GLU A 380 -3.31 13.95 -19.33
CA GLU A 380 -4.18 13.10 -20.14
C GLU A 380 -4.88 12.06 -19.26
N TYR A 381 -4.13 11.37 -18.36
CA TYR A 381 -4.72 10.40 -17.42
C TYR A 381 -5.68 11.05 -16.43
N TRP A 382 -5.34 12.24 -15.93
CA TRP A 382 -6.15 12.96 -14.96
C TRP A 382 -7.46 13.44 -15.59
N GLU A 383 -7.44 13.92 -16.82
CA GLU A 383 -8.63 14.36 -17.55
C GLU A 383 -9.60 13.19 -17.78
N ALA A 384 -9.09 12.06 -18.28
CA ALA A 384 -9.88 10.84 -18.43
C ALA A 384 -10.46 10.37 -17.10
N THR A 385 -9.66 10.41 -16.02
CA THR A 385 -10.10 10.02 -14.67
C THR A 385 -11.16 10.96 -14.10
N LEU A 386 -11.08 12.26 -14.38
CA LEU A 386 -12.12 13.21 -14.04
C LEU A 386 -13.44 12.91 -14.77
N GLY A 387 -13.38 12.42 -16.00
CA GLY A 387 -14.53 11.90 -16.74
C GLY A 387 -15.21 10.72 -16.01
N ILE A 388 -14.40 9.78 -15.51
CA ILE A 388 -14.87 8.65 -14.68
C ILE A 388 -15.56 9.18 -13.40
N LEU A 389 -14.89 10.10 -12.69
CA LEU A 389 -15.37 10.67 -11.44
C LEU A 389 -16.69 11.43 -11.61
N LYS A 390 -16.84 12.20 -12.70
CA LYS A 390 -18.10 12.89 -13.04
C LYS A 390 -19.26 11.92 -13.24
N ARG A 391 -18.99 10.74 -13.78
CA ARG A 391 -20.02 9.71 -14.02
C ARG A 391 -20.44 9.00 -12.75
N SER A 392 -19.51 8.80 -11.82
CA SER A 392 -19.75 8.02 -10.59
C SER A 392 -19.24 8.75 -9.33
N PRO A 393 -19.80 9.93 -8.97
CA PRO A 393 -19.21 10.80 -7.96
C PRO A 393 -19.39 10.29 -6.51
N PHE A 394 -20.36 9.44 -6.21
CA PHE A 394 -20.70 9.08 -4.82
C PHE A 394 -20.01 7.81 -4.34
N LEU A 395 -20.05 6.71 -5.08
CA LEU A 395 -19.46 5.43 -4.73
C LEU A 395 -18.35 4.99 -5.71
N GLY A 396 -17.97 5.85 -6.64
CA GLY A 396 -16.96 5.55 -7.65
C GLY A 396 -17.38 4.42 -8.60
N ILE A 397 -16.41 3.88 -9.32
CA ILE A 397 -16.61 2.73 -10.23
C ILE A 397 -16.47 1.38 -9.53
N GLY A 398 -15.87 1.35 -8.35
CA GLY A 398 -15.56 0.15 -7.58
C GLY A 398 -14.07 -0.14 -7.51
N PRO A 399 -13.61 -0.80 -6.43
CA PRO A 399 -12.21 -1.19 -6.29
C PRO A 399 -11.79 -2.15 -7.40
N GLY A 400 -10.56 -2.03 -7.90
CA GLY A 400 -10.00 -2.87 -8.95
C GLY A 400 -10.49 -2.61 -10.38
N GLU A 401 -11.48 -1.73 -10.58
CA GLU A 401 -12.15 -1.52 -11.87
C GLU A 401 -11.47 -0.50 -12.79
N PHE A 402 -10.48 0.24 -12.33
CA PHE A 402 -9.90 1.35 -13.10
C PHE A 402 -9.46 0.94 -14.51
N GLN A 403 -8.67 -0.12 -14.64
CA GLN A 403 -8.16 -0.59 -15.93
C GLN A 403 -9.27 -1.05 -16.89
N ASN A 404 -10.39 -1.55 -16.37
CA ASN A 404 -11.52 -1.99 -17.18
C ASN A 404 -12.37 -0.82 -17.70
N VAL A 405 -12.43 0.26 -16.92
CA VAL A 405 -13.30 1.42 -17.20
C VAL A 405 -12.53 2.55 -17.89
N TYR A 406 -11.25 2.75 -17.55
CA TYR A 406 -10.41 3.82 -18.10
C TYR A 406 -10.39 3.88 -19.63
N PRO A 407 -10.31 2.76 -20.41
CA PRO A 407 -10.29 2.79 -21.87
C PRO A 407 -11.50 3.49 -22.50
N ARG A 408 -12.62 3.57 -21.77
CA ARG A 408 -13.83 4.26 -22.24
C ARG A 408 -13.72 5.78 -22.24
N TYR A 409 -12.83 6.33 -21.41
CA TYR A 409 -12.68 7.76 -21.17
C TYR A 409 -11.35 8.31 -21.66
N ILE A 410 -10.49 7.44 -22.21
CA ILE A 410 -9.18 7.85 -22.73
C ILE A 410 -9.37 8.82 -23.90
N LEU A 411 -8.57 9.88 -23.88
CA LEU A 411 -8.57 10.85 -24.95
C LEU A 411 -8.02 10.26 -26.26
N PRO A 412 -8.52 10.67 -27.43
CA PRO A 412 -8.00 10.17 -28.71
C PRO A 412 -6.49 10.38 -28.88
N GLU A 413 -5.98 11.53 -28.43
CA GLU A 413 -4.59 11.93 -28.49
C GLU A 413 -3.71 11.33 -27.39
N ALA A 414 -4.32 10.69 -26.38
CA ALA A 414 -3.57 10.15 -25.25
C ALA A 414 -2.56 9.10 -25.68
N SER A 415 -1.42 9.11 -25.00
CA SER A 415 -0.24 8.33 -25.37
C SER A 415 -0.39 6.84 -25.05
N GLU A 416 -0.98 6.47 -23.90
CA GLU A 416 -0.93 5.09 -23.42
C GLU A 416 -2.13 4.69 -22.56
N PHE A 417 -2.29 3.37 -22.36
CA PHE A 417 -3.22 2.80 -21.41
C PHE A 417 -2.52 2.64 -20.05
N VAL A 418 -3.14 3.13 -18.98
CA VAL A 418 -2.56 3.11 -17.63
C VAL A 418 -3.36 2.25 -16.67
N ALA A 419 -2.65 1.65 -15.71
CA ALA A 419 -3.24 0.81 -14.67
C ALA A 419 -3.92 1.64 -13.57
N ASP A 420 -3.43 2.86 -13.34
CA ASP A 420 -3.93 3.82 -12.35
C ASP A 420 -3.61 5.26 -12.82
N PRO A 421 -4.27 6.30 -12.28
CA PRO A 421 -4.07 7.68 -12.72
C PRO A 421 -2.76 8.31 -12.22
N HIS A 422 -1.89 7.57 -11.57
CA HIS A 422 -0.67 8.06 -10.92
C HIS A 422 -0.88 9.28 -10.01
N ASN A 423 -2.07 9.34 -9.37
CA ASN A 423 -2.47 10.38 -8.43
C ASN A 423 -3.48 9.79 -7.43
N PHE A 424 -3.08 9.68 -6.16
CA PHE A 424 -3.91 9.02 -5.15
C PHE A 424 -5.27 9.70 -4.92
N VAL A 425 -5.37 11.01 -5.13
CA VAL A 425 -6.64 11.76 -4.99
C VAL A 425 -7.63 11.34 -6.07
N LEU A 426 -7.16 11.28 -7.30
CA LEU A 426 -7.96 10.85 -8.44
C LEU A 426 -8.25 9.36 -8.39
N GLU A 427 -7.29 8.56 -7.97
CA GLU A 427 -7.44 7.11 -7.79
C GLU A 427 -8.54 6.80 -6.78
N VAL A 428 -8.44 7.33 -5.57
CA VAL A 428 -9.44 7.11 -4.51
C VAL A 428 -10.81 7.70 -4.91
N GLY A 429 -10.81 8.89 -5.52
CA GLY A 429 -12.03 9.54 -5.98
C GLY A 429 -12.77 8.74 -7.05
N SER A 430 -12.05 8.24 -8.06
CA SER A 430 -12.66 7.45 -9.15
C SER A 430 -13.12 6.07 -8.68
N LEU A 431 -12.35 5.39 -7.83
CA LEU A 431 -12.68 4.06 -7.34
C LEU A 431 -13.80 4.05 -6.29
N TYR A 432 -13.80 5.01 -5.35
CA TYR A 432 -14.66 4.98 -4.16
C TYR A 432 -15.59 6.20 -4.02
N GLY A 433 -15.43 7.20 -4.88
CA GLY A 433 -16.24 8.42 -4.89
C GLY A 433 -15.72 9.56 -4.00
N LEU A 434 -16.30 10.75 -4.19
CA LEU A 434 -15.92 11.97 -3.47
C LEU A 434 -16.12 11.89 -1.95
N PRO A 435 -17.19 11.25 -1.41
CA PRO A 435 -17.33 11.12 0.05
C PRO A 435 -16.21 10.32 0.70
N ALA A 436 -15.78 9.22 0.06
CA ALA A 436 -14.65 8.43 0.54
C ALA A 436 -13.34 9.23 0.48
N LEU A 437 -13.10 9.92 -0.63
CA LEU A 437 -11.96 10.82 -0.78
C LEU A 437 -11.94 11.91 0.31
N ALA A 438 -13.08 12.54 0.58
CA ALA A 438 -13.17 13.57 1.62
C ALA A 438 -12.80 13.00 3.01
N CYS A 439 -13.29 11.80 3.35
CA CYS A 439 -12.91 11.13 4.59
C CYS A 439 -11.40 10.86 4.69
N LEU A 440 -10.78 10.39 3.62
CA LEU A 440 -9.34 10.13 3.58
C LEU A 440 -8.52 11.43 3.73
N LEU A 441 -8.93 12.51 3.05
CA LEU A 441 -8.27 13.82 3.16
C LEU A 441 -8.41 14.39 4.58
N VAL A 442 -9.58 14.30 5.21
CA VAL A 442 -9.82 14.72 6.60
C VAL A 442 -8.95 13.88 7.55
N PHE A 443 -8.81 12.59 7.31
CA PHE A 443 -7.93 11.72 8.08
C PHE A 443 -6.47 12.17 8.02
N PHE A 444 -5.91 12.37 6.83
CA PHE A 444 -4.53 12.82 6.70
C PHE A 444 -4.31 14.24 7.20
N LEU A 445 -5.25 15.16 6.97
CA LEU A 445 -5.20 16.52 7.51
C LEU A 445 -5.17 16.53 9.04
N SER A 446 -6.04 15.71 9.68
CA SER A 446 -6.07 15.58 11.14
C SER A 446 -4.76 15.01 11.68
N THR A 447 -4.16 14.08 10.97
CA THR A 447 -2.88 13.46 11.33
C THR A 447 -1.73 14.46 11.19
N CYS A 448 -1.64 15.18 10.08
CA CYS A 448 -0.63 16.20 9.85
C CYS A 448 -0.75 17.33 10.87
N THR A 449 -1.96 17.84 11.14
CA THR A 449 -2.16 18.87 12.16
C THR A 449 -1.76 18.40 13.55
N SER A 450 -1.99 17.15 13.89
CA SER A 450 -1.55 16.53 15.14
C SER A 450 -0.02 16.50 15.32
N ALA A 451 0.71 16.42 14.20
CA ALA A 451 2.16 16.40 14.20
C ALA A 451 2.80 17.79 14.42
N PHE A 452 2.20 18.82 13.87
CA PHE A 452 2.80 20.15 13.82
C PHE A 452 2.32 21.09 14.95
N PHE A 453 1.08 20.97 15.36
CA PHE A 453 0.48 21.84 16.35
C PHE A 453 0.33 21.12 17.70
N PRO A 454 1.11 21.48 18.73
CA PRO A 454 0.93 20.93 20.06
C PRO A 454 -0.47 21.29 20.60
N PRO A 455 -1.02 20.51 21.53
CA PRO A 455 -2.24 20.90 22.22
C PRO A 455 -2.02 22.26 22.91
N PHE A 456 -3.06 23.11 22.91
CA PHE A 456 -2.98 24.37 23.62
C PHE A 456 -2.74 24.09 25.11
N PRO A 457 -1.79 24.79 25.77
CA PRO A 457 -1.60 24.67 27.20
C PRO A 457 -2.90 25.02 27.92
N THR A 458 -3.32 24.18 28.81
CA THR A 458 -4.51 24.45 29.60
C THR A 458 -4.18 25.54 30.60
N ALA A 459 -5.18 26.38 30.99
CA ALA A 459 -4.99 27.48 31.92
C ALA A 459 -4.33 27.06 33.28
N HIS A 460 -4.42 25.78 33.61
CA HIS A 460 -3.79 25.19 34.81
C HIS A 460 -2.25 25.05 34.68
N GLU A 461 -1.72 24.79 33.48
CA GLU A 461 -0.26 24.75 33.27
C GLU A 461 0.37 26.13 33.36
N ASN A 462 -0.36 27.16 32.96
CA ASN A 462 0.10 28.55 33.13
C ASN A 462 0.12 28.96 34.61
N GLN A 463 -0.86 28.50 35.41
CA GLN A 463 -0.85 28.79 36.86
C GLN A 463 0.24 28.01 37.61
N LEU A 464 0.55 26.78 37.20
CA LEU A 464 1.64 25.99 37.79
C LEU A 464 3.02 26.56 37.41
N ASN A 465 3.19 27.01 36.16
CA ASN A 465 4.44 27.66 35.75
C ASN A 465 4.63 29.06 36.38
N GLU A 466 3.55 29.77 36.66
CA GLU A 466 3.60 31.04 37.42
C GLU A 466 3.84 30.85 38.92
N SER A 467 3.31 29.77 39.50
CA SER A 467 3.55 29.44 40.91
C SER A 467 4.98 28.90 41.12
N HIS A 468 5.52 28.11 40.20
CA HIS A 468 6.91 27.64 40.30
C HIS A 468 7.98 28.72 40.06
N SER A 469 7.62 29.87 39.46
CA SER A 469 8.53 31.01 39.30
C SER A 469 8.59 31.91 40.55
N ARG A 470 7.71 31.69 41.57
CA ARG A 470 7.64 32.54 42.79
C ARG A 470 8.07 31.88 44.09
N GLU A 471 8.27 30.56 44.10
CA GLU A 471 8.71 29.87 45.34
C GLU A 471 10.12 29.29 45.19
N HIS A 472 11.10 30.05 45.67
CA HIS A 472 12.40 29.57 46.06
C HIS A 472 12.27 28.76 47.34
N TYR A 473 11.91 27.46 47.29
CA TYR A 473 12.08 26.55 48.39
C TYR A 473 13.49 25.93 48.39
N PRO A 474 14.20 25.92 49.53
CA PRO A 474 15.49 25.25 49.62
C PRO A 474 15.28 23.75 49.49
N ARG A 475 15.92 23.16 48.48
CA ARG A 475 15.97 21.70 48.32
C ARG A 475 16.58 21.05 49.56
N SER A 476 15.78 20.41 50.39
CA SER A 476 16.28 19.42 51.37
C SER A 476 16.84 18.23 50.57
N SER A 477 18.16 18.14 50.58
CA SER A 477 18.91 16.99 50.14
C SER A 477 18.64 15.82 51.09
N ASN A 478 17.85 14.82 50.68
CA ASN A 478 17.93 13.43 51.11
C ASN A 478 16.67 12.62 50.73
N ALA A 479 16.27 12.66 49.49
CA ALA A 479 15.46 11.59 48.93
C ALA A 479 16.29 10.91 47.85
N THR A 480 16.92 9.79 48.19
CA THR A 480 17.50 8.87 47.21
C THR A 480 16.41 8.45 46.24
N PRO A 481 16.52 8.80 44.95
CA PRO A 481 15.59 8.26 43.99
C PRO A 481 15.77 6.76 43.98
N SER A 482 14.74 6.02 44.36
CA SER A 482 14.68 4.58 44.16
C SER A 482 14.88 4.33 42.69
N VAL A 483 16.09 3.94 42.34
CA VAL A 483 16.44 3.44 40.99
C VAL A 483 15.68 2.14 40.82
N VAL A 484 14.45 2.25 40.33
CA VAL A 484 13.77 1.10 39.74
C VAL A 484 14.61 0.72 38.53
N SER A 485 15.56 -0.18 38.78
CA SER A 485 16.35 -0.81 37.75
C SER A 485 15.36 -1.44 36.74
N SER A 486 15.08 -0.76 35.64
CA SER A 486 14.37 -1.35 34.55
C SER A 486 15.28 -2.43 33.94
N GLN A 487 15.25 -3.62 34.55
CA GLN A 487 15.86 -4.79 33.95
C GLN A 487 15.34 -4.87 32.53
N ARG A 488 16.22 -4.71 31.55
CA ARG A 488 15.90 -4.96 30.13
C ARG A 488 15.36 -6.38 30.10
N SER A 489 14.06 -6.51 29.80
CA SER A 489 13.48 -7.83 29.62
C SER A 489 14.20 -8.49 28.44
N PRO A 490 15.05 -9.50 28.65
CA PRO A 490 15.76 -10.18 27.56
C PRO A 490 14.76 -10.82 26.56
N TYR A 491 13.53 -10.98 26.97
CA TYR A 491 12.45 -11.57 26.19
C TYR A 491 12.05 -10.73 24.98
N ILE A 492 12.03 -9.39 25.05
CA ILE A 492 11.60 -8.54 23.93
C ILE A 492 12.57 -8.66 22.74
N ARG A 493 13.88 -8.72 23.02
CA ARG A 493 14.89 -8.90 21.96
C ARG A 493 14.76 -10.26 21.28
N LYS A 494 14.60 -11.33 22.05
CA LYS A 494 14.43 -12.69 21.50
C LYS A 494 13.13 -12.78 20.70
N SER A 495 12.05 -12.19 21.21
CA SER A 495 10.74 -12.16 20.53
C SER A 495 10.79 -11.39 19.23
N PHE A 496 11.51 -10.27 19.18
CA PHE A 496 11.71 -9.48 17.97
C PHE A 496 12.46 -10.27 16.90
N ILE A 497 13.61 -10.89 17.26
CA ILE A 497 14.40 -11.68 16.33
C ILE A 497 13.57 -12.85 15.77
N PHE A 498 12.90 -13.57 16.66
CA PHE A 498 12.07 -14.70 16.26
C PHE A 498 10.91 -14.25 15.35
N GLY A 499 10.24 -13.15 15.68
CA GLY A 499 9.17 -12.58 14.87
C GLY A 499 9.65 -12.10 13.49
N ALA A 500 10.81 -11.48 13.42
CA ALA A 500 11.38 -11.05 12.15
C ALA A 500 11.81 -12.24 11.28
N LEU A 501 12.42 -13.27 11.86
CA LEU A 501 12.74 -14.52 11.14
C LEU A 501 11.48 -15.23 10.65
N LEU A 502 10.43 -15.27 11.48
CA LEU A 502 9.12 -15.78 11.08
C LEU A 502 8.55 -14.95 9.93
N GLY A 503 8.66 -13.62 9.97
CA GLY A 503 8.22 -12.73 8.89
C GLY A 503 8.93 -12.98 7.57
N ILE A 504 10.24 -13.17 7.60
CA ILE A 504 11.05 -13.54 6.42
C ILE A 504 10.62 -14.91 5.88
N PHE A 505 10.43 -15.90 6.77
CA PHE A 505 9.91 -17.22 6.37
C PHE A 505 8.52 -17.13 5.76
N LEU A 506 7.62 -16.31 6.31
CA LEU A 506 6.29 -16.10 5.76
C LEU A 506 6.33 -15.36 4.41
N THR A 507 7.25 -14.41 4.23
CA THR A 507 7.46 -13.77 2.92
C THR A 507 7.89 -14.79 1.88
N PHE A 508 8.84 -15.66 2.24
CA PHE A 508 9.26 -16.78 1.41
C PHE A 508 8.09 -17.73 1.09
N LEU A 509 7.34 -18.12 2.10
CA LEU A 509 6.18 -19.00 1.91
C LEU A 509 5.14 -18.37 0.98
N CYS A 510 4.85 -17.08 1.15
CA CYS A 510 3.96 -16.33 0.26
C CYS A 510 4.49 -16.34 -1.17
N SER A 511 5.80 -16.13 -1.37
CA SER A 511 6.40 -16.12 -2.71
C SER A 511 6.33 -17.48 -3.41
N VAL A 512 6.41 -18.57 -2.68
CA VAL A 512 6.23 -19.94 -3.23
C VAL A 512 4.78 -20.17 -3.68
N PHE A 513 3.82 -19.57 -2.98
CA PHE A 513 2.40 -19.66 -3.36
C PHE A 513 1.98 -18.64 -4.43
N GLN A 514 2.83 -17.67 -4.72
CA GLN A 514 2.64 -16.71 -5.79
C GLN A 514 3.30 -17.26 -7.06
N SER A 515 2.51 -17.62 -8.03
CA SER A 515 2.96 -18.21 -9.30
C SER A 515 3.74 -17.26 -10.22
N SER A 516 4.16 -16.11 -9.71
CA SER A 516 4.93 -15.15 -10.49
C SER A 516 6.41 -15.56 -10.59
N PRO A 517 7.04 -15.49 -11.77
CA PRO A 517 8.49 -15.65 -11.92
C PRO A 517 9.32 -14.75 -10.99
N VAL A 518 8.75 -13.60 -10.63
CA VAL A 518 9.32 -12.65 -9.67
C VAL A 518 9.46 -13.26 -8.26
N ALA A 519 8.68 -14.30 -7.94
CA ALA A 519 8.80 -15.00 -6.65
C ALA A 519 10.21 -15.56 -6.42
N LEU A 520 10.86 -16.11 -7.44
CA LEU A 520 12.23 -16.62 -7.35
C LEU A 520 13.26 -15.50 -7.07
N GLU A 521 13.00 -14.29 -7.55
CA GLU A 521 13.85 -13.12 -7.32
C GLU A 521 13.77 -12.60 -5.88
N MET A 522 12.72 -12.96 -5.14
CA MET A 522 12.56 -12.59 -3.72
C MET A 522 13.53 -13.33 -2.77
N TYR A 523 14.08 -14.48 -3.16
CA TYR A 523 15.01 -15.22 -2.30
C TYR A 523 16.24 -14.42 -1.89
N PRO A 524 16.97 -13.72 -2.79
CA PRO A 524 18.08 -12.87 -2.40
C PRO A 524 17.66 -11.76 -1.44
N CYS A 525 16.50 -11.14 -1.65
CA CYS A 525 15.98 -10.11 -0.75
C CYS A 525 15.70 -10.65 0.66
N ALA A 526 15.14 -11.86 0.78
CA ALA A 526 14.92 -12.51 2.06
C ALA A 526 16.24 -12.82 2.80
N ILE A 527 17.26 -13.31 2.08
CA ILE A 527 18.61 -13.54 2.65
C ILE A 527 19.21 -12.21 3.14
N LEU A 528 19.12 -11.15 2.33
CA LEU A 528 19.61 -9.83 2.69
C LEU A 528 18.85 -9.24 3.89
N ALA A 529 17.55 -9.51 4.01
CA ALA A 529 16.76 -9.12 5.17
C ALA A 529 17.25 -9.85 6.45
N ILE A 530 17.59 -11.14 6.36
CA ILE A 530 18.18 -11.90 7.47
C ILE A 530 19.52 -11.26 7.90
N LEU A 531 20.41 -11.00 6.96
CA LEU A 531 21.70 -10.37 7.23
C LEU A 531 21.54 -8.98 7.84
N SER A 532 20.64 -8.17 7.28
CA SER A 532 20.33 -6.82 7.79
C SER A 532 19.74 -6.89 9.20
N LEU A 533 18.93 -7.90 9.52
CA LEU A 533 18.36 -8.13 10.85
C LEU A 533 19.43 -8.51 11.86
N PHE A 534 20.34 -9.42 11.51
CA PHE A 534 21.48 -9.76 12.38
C PHE A 534 22.32 -8.53 12.67
N PHE A 535 22.59 -7.74 11.64
CA PHE A 535 23.32 -6.50 11.77
C PHE A 535 22.62 -5.47 12.66
N ALA A 536 21.32 -5.24 12.47
CA ALA A 536 20.54 -4.34 13.30
C ALA A 536 20.49 -4.79 14.77
N THR A 537 20.39 -6.10 15.01
CA THR A 537 20.42 -6.67 16.39
C THR A 537 21.81 -6.57 17.03
N TYR A 538 22.86 -6.71 16.25
CA TYR A 538 24.24 -6.46 16.70
C TYR A 538 24.43 -4.99 17.09
N LEU A 539 23.97 -4.05 16.30
CA LEU A 539 24.02 -2.62 16.61
C LEU A 539 23.29 -2.30 17.92
N LEU A 540 22.11 -2.87 18.16
CA LEU A 540 21.39 -2.72 19.42
C LEU A 540 22.16 -3.32 20.61
N HIS A 541 23.02 -4.32 20.37
CA HIS A 541 23.86 -4.90 21.43
C HIS A 541 25.04 -4.00 21.79
N VAL A 542 25.68 -3.45 20.78
CA VAL A 542 26.86 -2.60 20.94
C VAL A 542 26.50 -1.17 21.39
N CYS A 543 25.28 -0.71 21.08
CA CYS A 543 24.83 0.63 21.42
C CYS A 543 24.74 0.85 22.95
N PRO A 544 25.45 1.86 23.52
CA PRO A 544 25.45 2.11 24.95
C PRO A 544 24.05 2.35 25.49
N LYS A 545 23.76 1.85 26.72
CA LYS A 545 22.46 2.01 27.40
C LYS A 545 21.96 3.45 27.43
N LYS A 546 22.86 4.44 27.61
CA LYS A 546 22.56 5.87 27.61
C LYS A 546 22.01 6.38 26.27
N VAL A 547 22.44 5.84 25.13
CA VAL A 547 21.93 6.25 23.82
C VAL A 547 20.49 5.78 23.64
N ILE A 548 20.15 4.59 24.16
CA ILE A 548 18.79 4.04 24.09
C ILE A 548 17.85 4.73 25.10
N GLU A 549 18.33 5.17 26.25
CA GLU A 549 17.53 5.93 27.23
C GLU A 549 17.28 7.36 26.78
N HIS A 550 18.16 7.95 25.97
CA HIS A 550 17.91 9.24 25.31
C HIS A 550 17.05 9.12 24.06
N THR A 551 16.80 7.92 23.55
CA THR A 551 15.89 7.68 22.42
C THR A 551 14.43 7.95 22.74
N LYS A 552 14.03 8.21 23.98
CA LYS A 552 12.68 8.68 24.34
C LYS A 552 12.24 9.93 23.56
N ASN A 553 13.21 10.72 23.03
CA ASN A 553 12.98 11.89 22.20
C ASN A 553 13.48 11.75 20.74
N VAL A 554 13.77 10.53 20.29
CA VAL A 554 14.59 10.29 19.08
C VAL A 554 13.93 10.76 17.80
N ILE A 555 12.63 10.65 17.64
CA ILE A 555 11.95 11.18 16.45
C ILE A 555 10.80 12.07 16.89
N PRO A 556 10.97 13.39 16.89
CA PRO A 556 9.89 14.35 17.14
C PRO A 556 8.71 14.14 16.20
N SER A 557 7.49 14.40 16.69
CA SER A 557 6.27 14.20 15.88
C SER A 557 6.29 15.00 14.59
N TRP A 558 6.92 16.20 14.58
CA TRP A 558 7.03 17.01 13.38
C TRP A 558 7.89 16.37 12.27
N ILE A 559 8.90 15.55 12.61
CA ILE A 559 9.70 14.82 11.61
C ILE A 559 8.84 13.73 10.96
N LEU A 560 8.10 12.96 11.77
CA LEU A 560 7.15 11.96 11.24
C LEU A 560 6.05 12.63 10.42
N GLY A 561 5.56 13.80 10.86
CA GLY A 561 4.57 14.57 10.10
C GLY A 561 5.13 15.07 8.77
N THR A 562 6.37 15.54 8.75
CA THR A 562 7.06 15.94 7.50
C THR A 562 7.24 14.73 6.58
N SER A 563 7.65 13.58 7.11
CA SER A 563 7.76 12.33 6.36
C SER A 563 6.42 11.92 5.73
N LEU A 564 5.32 12.04 6.47
CA LEU A 564 3.98 11.78 5.97
C LEU A 564 3.59 12.74 4.83
N ILE A 565 3.83 14.04 5.00
CA ILE A 565 3.54 15.05 3.95
C ILE A 565 4.33 14.76 2.69
N VAL A 566 5.64 14.46 2.81
CA VAL A 566 6.50 14.13 1.66
C VAL A 566 5.98 12.92 0.90
N SER A 567 5.57 11.88 1.62
CA SER A 567 5.00 10.69 0.99
C SER A 567 3.69 11.01 0.27
N LEU A 568 2.80 11.80 0.89
CA LEU A 568 1.55 12.22 0.25
C LEU A 568 1.79 13.10 -0.99
N LEU A 569 2.76 14.03 -0.93
CA LEU A 569 3.16 14.84 -2.09
C LEU A 569 3.69 13.96 -3.24
N ASN A 570 4.50 12.96 -2.93
CA ASN A 570 4.97 12.02 -3.94
C ASN A 570 3.81 11.25 -4.59
N LEU A 571 2.85 10.77 -3.78
CA LEU A 571 1.69 10.03 -4.27
C LEU A 571 0.72 10.87 -5.13
N LEU A 572 0.80 12.21 -5.09
CA LEU A 572 0.09 13.07 -6.04
C LEU A 572 0.60 12.97 -7.47
N GLY A 573 1.80 12.46 -7.66
CA GLY A 573 2.39 12.34 -9.00
C GLY A 573 2.90 10.93 -9.34
N SER A 574 3.00 10.01 -8.38
CA SER A 574 3.43 8.62 -8.61
C SER A 574 2.31 7.59 -8.45
N GLY A 575 1.17 7.95 -7.81
CA GLY A 575 0.16 6.97 -7.43
C GLY A 575 0.65 6.03 -6.34
N GLY A 576 0.03 4.85 -6.23
CA GLY A 576 0.52 3.76 -5.37
C GLY A 576 0.00 3.79 -3.93
N ILE A 577 -1.08 4.52 -3.63
CA ILE A 577 -1.69 4.48 -2.28
C ILE A 577 -2.30 3.10 -1.98
N ASN A 578 -2.71 2.37 -2.99
CA ASN A 578 -3.20 1.00 -2.87
C ASN A 578 -2.06 -0.03 -2.77
N TYR A 579 -0.80 0.42 -2.82
CA TYR A 579 0.36 -0.44 -2.67
C TYR A 579 0.66 -0.70 -1.19
N PRO A 580 0.47 -1.92 -0.65
CA PRO A 580 0.49 -2.20 0.77
C PRO A 580 1.75 -1.75 1.51
N PRO A 581 2.98 -1.94 1.03
CA PRO A 581 4.18 -1.46 1.73
C PRO A 581 4.14 0.03 2.01
N ILE A 582 3.73 0.84 1.04
CA ILE A 582 3.65 2.30 1.18
C ILE A 582 2.50 2.68 2.12
N SER A 583 1.30 2.15 1.87
CA SER A 583 0.10 2.49 2.65
C SER A 583 0.21 2.03 4.11
N ILE A 584 0.76 0.85 4.39
CA ILE A 584 0.99 0.36 5.75
C ILE A 584 1.94 1.28 6.51
N LEU A 585 3.01 1.79 5.87
CA LEU A 585 3.91 2.76 6.50
C LEU A 585 3.20 4.09 6.79
N LEU A 586 2.38 4.61 5.85
CA LEU A 586 1.61 5.85 6.02
C LEU A 586 0.62 5.74 7.18
N PHE A 587 -0.18 4.70 7.19
CA PHE A 587 -1.22 4.49 8.20
C PHE A 587 -0.62 4.13 9.57
N SER A 588 0.47 3.38 9.63
CA SER A 588 1.20 3.10 10.88
C SER A 588 1.82 4.37 11.47
N SER A 589 2.46 5.20 10.65
CA SER A 589 3.01 6.49 11.06
C SER A 589 1.91 7.43 11.55
N SER A 590 0.75 7.43 10.90
CA SER A 590 -0.43 8.17 11.32
C SER A 590 -0.92 7.74 12.69
N ALA A 591 -0.95 6.44 12.97
CA ALA A 591 -1.33 5.90 14.28
C ALA A 591 -0.37 6.35 15.39
N VAL A 592 0.94 6.39 15.12
CA VAL A 592 1.95 6.92 16.07
C VAL A 592 1.67 8.38 16.39
N LEU A 593 1.44 9.22 15.38
CA LEU A 593 1.18 10.65 15.54
C LEU A 593 -0.09 10.92 16.35
N ILE A 594 -1.18 10.26 16.01
CA ILE A 594 -2.47 10.40 16.70
C ILE A 594 -2.41 9.87 18.13
N ASN A 595 -1.68 8.76 18.39
CA ASN A 595 -1.47 8.24 19.74
C ASN A 595 -0.68 9.21 20.60
N ARG A 596 0.41 9.79 20.09
CA ARG A 596 1.19 10.81 20.80
C ARG A 596 0.34 12.04 21.13
N ARG A 597 -0.48 12.49 20.19
CA ARG A 597 -1.44 13.59 20.43
C ARG A 597 -2.42 13.27 21.54
N SER A 598 -3.03 12.08 21.51
CA SER A 598 -3.95 11.61 22.54
C SER A 598 -3.34 11.53 23.93
N LEU A 599 -2.06 11.19 24.04
CA LEU A 599 -1.35 11.14 25.33
C LEU A 599 -1.13 12.55 25.88
N ASN A 600 -0.73 13.49 25.05
CA ASN A 600 -0.50 14.89 25.42
C ASN A 600 -1.80 15.60 25.86
N GLU A 601 -2.94 15.27 25.24
CA GLU A 601 -4.25 15.80 25.61
C GLU A 601 -4.78 15.23 26.93
N ARG A 602 -4.21 14.14 27.46
CA ARG A 602 -4.60 13.48 28.72
C ARG A 602 -3.82 13.95 29.92
N GLY A 603 -2.82 14.81 29.76
CA GLY A 603 -1.97 15.34 30.83
C GLY A 603 -2.71 16.18 31.91
N VAL A 604 -4.03 16.31 31.76
CA VAL A 604 -4.90 17.05 32.70
C VAL A 604 -5.80 16.05 33.44
N ASP A 605 -5.49 15.83 34.73
CA ASP A 605 -6.22 15.04 35.72
C ASP A 605 -6.62 13.60 35.31
N PRO A 606 -5.85 12.59 35.73
CA PRO A 606 -6.17 11.17 35.45
C PRO A 606 -7.48 10.71 36.11
N MET A 607 -7.88 11.30 37.23
CA MET A 607 -8.94 10.74 38.09
C MET A 607 -10.36 11.05 37.64
N MET A 608 -10.61 12.19 36.97
CA MET A 608 -11.97 12.55 36.48
C MET A 608 -12.29 12.02 35.07
N ILE A 609 -11.27 11.65 34.28
CA ILE A 609 -11.43 11.25 32.85
C ILE A 609 -11.81 9.77 32.74
N GLU A 610 -11.65 9.01 33.81
CA GLU A 610 -11.68 7.54 33.75
C GLU A 610 -13.05 6.95 33.47
N THR A 611 -14.13 7.59 33.90
CA THR A 611 -15.47 6.99 33.82
C THR A 611 -16.20 7.22 32.51
N SER A 612 -16.23 8.45 31.99
CA SER A 612 -16.99 8.73 30.72
C SER A 612 -16.20 8.41 29.46
N ALA A 613 -14.92 8.77 29.40
CA ALA A 613 -14.07 8.44 28.26
C ALA A 613 -13.74 6.94 28.18
N LYS A 614 -13.69 6.25 29.32
CA LYS A 614 -13.60 4.78 29.36
C LYS A 614 -14.84 4.14 28.73
N LYS A 615 -16.05 4.66 28.99
CA LYS A 615 -17.29 4.13 28.39
C LYS A 615 -17.32 4.33 26.87
N THR A 616 -16.99 5.53 26.39
CA THR A 616 -16.97 5.82 24.94
C THR A 616 -15.84 5.06 24.21
N LEU A 617 -14.66 4.97 24.79
CA LEU A 617 -13.54 4.20 24.22
C LEU A 617 -13.80 2.69 24.31
N CYS A 618 -14.54 2.24 25.32
CA CYS A 618 -14.99 0.87 25.44
C CYS A 618 -16.00 0.54 24.32
N SER A 619 -16.97 1.41 24.05
CA SER A 619 -17.96 1.20 22.99
C SER A 619 -17.32 1.17 21.60
N LEU A 620 -16.39 2.08 21.30
CA LEU A 620 -15.63 2.06 20.04
C LEU A 620 -14.77 0.79 19.88
N ARG A 621 -14.24 0.25 20.95
CA ARG A 621 -13.52 -1.03 20.90
C ARG A 621 -14.44 -2.20 20.55
N TYR A 622 -15.64 -2.25 21.12
CA TYR A 622 -16.60 -3.30 20.78
C TYR A 622 -17.07 -3.17 19.33
N VAL A 623 -17.26 -1.94 18.84
CA VAL A 623 -17.53 -1.69 17.42
C VAL A 623 -16.37 -2.19 16.54
N PHE A 624 -15.12 -1.89 16.91
CA PHE A 624 -13.96 -2.38 16.16
C PHE A 624 -13.86 -3.91 16.18
N ILE A 625 -14.12 -4.54 17.33
CA ILE A 625 -14.17 -6.01 17.45
C ILE A 625 -15.25 -6.59 16.55
N LEU A 626 -16.44 -5.99 16.57
CA LEU A 626 -17.56 -6.41 15.74
C LEU A 626 -17.19 -6.26 14.25
N VAL A 627 -16.65 -5.12 13.85
CA VAL A 627 -16.19 -4.86 12.48
C VAL A 627 -15.13 -5.89 12.08
N LEU A 628 -14.11 -6.10 12.92
CA LEU A 628 -13.07 -7.07 12.65
C LEU A 628 -13.63 -8.50 12.53
N SER A 629 -14.59 -8.88 13.39
CA SER A 629 -15.22 -10.20 13.33
C SER A 629 -16.04 -10.37 12.05
N ILE A 630 -16.82 -9.36 11.67
CA ILE A 630 -17.58 -9.35 10.41
C ILE A 630 -16.60 -9.48 9.22
N TRP A 631 -15.51 -8.72 9.24
CA TRP A 631 -14.49 -8.76 8.20
C TRP A 631 -13.79 -10.11 8.14
N LEU A 632 -13.50 -10.72 9.29
CA LEU A 632 -12.91 -12.05 9.34
C LEU A 632 -13.84 -13.09 8.71
N VAL A 633 -15.13 -13.08 9.07
CA VAL A 633 -16.13 -13.97 8.50
C VAL A 633 -16.27 -13.72 6.99
N PHE A 634 -16.30 -12.45 6.58
CA PHE A 634 -16.37 -12.09 5.17
C PHE A 634 -15.13 -12.56 4.41
N PHE A 635 -13.95 -12.39 4.98
CA PHE A 635 -12.68 -12.86 4.39
C PHE A 635 -12.70 -14.39 4.20
N PHE A 636 -13.06 -15.15 5.24
CA PHE A 636 -13.14 -16.60 5.12
C PHE A 636 -14.17 -17.02 4.08
N LYS A 637 -15.36 -16.41 4.08
CA LYS A 637 -16.42 -16.74 3.13
C LYS A 637 -16.03 -16.40 1.67
N THR A 638 -15.35 -15.30 1.43
CA THR A 638 -15.07 -14.82 0.06
C THR A 638 -13.71 -15.26 -0.48
N THR A 639 -12.80 -15.68 0.40
CA THR A 639 -11.41 -15.91 0.02
C THR A 639 -10.89 -17.28 0.49
N ALA A 640 -11.06 -17.64 1.76
CA ALA A 640 -10.47 -18.86 2.30
C ALA A 640 -11.35 -20.11 2.12
N LEU A 641 -12.69 -19.96 2.19
CA LEU A 641 -13.65 -21.06 2.04
C LEU A 641 -14.17 -21.25 0.62
N THR A 642 -13.95 -20.25 -0.26
CA THR A 642 -14.26 -20.45 -1.68
C THR A 642 -13.18 -21.34 -2.32
N PRO A 643 -13.50 -22.07 -3.40
CA PRO A 643 -12.56 -22.94 -4.10
C PRO A 643 -11.38 -22.19 -4.76
N ARG A 644 -11.06 -20.98 -4.31
CA ARG A 644 -9.98 -20.14 -4.82
C ARG A 644 -8.60 -20.80 -4.76
N ASN A 645 -8.34 -21.63 -3.75
CA ASN A 645 -7.14 -22.48 -3.77
C ASN A 645 -7.08 -23.36 -5.02
N ARG A 646 -8.23 -23.58 -5.66
CA ARG A 646 -8.32 -24.28 -6.94
C ARG A 646 -8.12 -23.32 -8.12
N SER A 647 -8.63 -22.07 -8.08
CA SER A 647 -8.44 -21.14 -9.18
C SER A 647 -7.00 -20.65 -9.29
N PHE A 648 -6.32 -20.41 -8.15
CA PHE A 648 -4.91 -20.05 -8.13
C PHE A 648 -4.02 -21.21 -8.63
N THR A 649 -4.28 -22.43 -8.16
CA THR A 649 -3.67 -23.66 -8.70
C THR A 649 -4.03 -23.84 -10.18
N PHE A 650 -5.18 -23.32 -10.61
CA PHE A 650 -5.68 -23.41 -11.96
C PHE A 650 -4.96 -22.48 -12.95
N GLU A 651 -4.68 -21.22 -12.56
CA GLU A 651 -3.84 -20.34 -13.35
C GLU A 651 -2.43 -20.90 -13.51
N GLN A 652 -1.85 -21.41 -12.44
CA GLN A 652 -0.55 -22.09 -12.48
C GLN A 652 -0.57 -23.34 -13.38
N LEU A 653 -1.57 -24.18 -13.22
CA LEU A 653 -1.74 -25.38 -14.03
C LEU A 653 -1.96 -25.03 -15.51
N CYS A 654 -2.69 -23.95 -15.82
CA CYS A 654 -2.91 -23.50 -17.19
C CYS A 654 -1.61 -23.18 -17.91
N PHE A 655 -0.65 -22.59 -17.20
CA PHE A 655 0.64 -22.21 -17.78
C PHE A 655 1.69 -23.32 -17.70
N GLN A 656 1.69 -24.13 -16.62
CA GLN A 656 2.72 -25.14 -16.38
C GLN A 656 2.33 -26.53 -16.92
N GLU A 657 1.07 -26.90 -16.79
CA GLU A 657 0.55 -28.22 -17.21
C GLU A 657 -0.82 -28.08 -17.88
N PRO A 658 -0.90 -27.65 -19.14
CA PRO A 658 -2.18 -27.47 -19.83
C PRO A 658 -3.09 -28.70 -19.83
N ALA A 659 -2.53 -29.92 -19.92
CA ALA A 659 -3.29 -31.15 -19.92
C ALA A 659 -3.99 -31.42 -18.57
N ALA A 660 -3.30 -31.16 -17.44
CA ALA A 660 -3.88 -31.24 -16.10
C ALA A 660 -4.95 -30.18 -15.89
N PHE A 661 -4.72 -28.97 -16.41
CA PHE A 661 -5.70 -27.89 -16.42
C PHE A 661 -6.99 -28.27 -17.14
N PHE A 662 -6.91 -28.77 -18.36
CA PHE A 662 -8.08 -29.22 -19.11
C PHE A 662 -8.80 -30.40 -18.44
N SER A 663 -8.06 -31.30 -17.79
CA SER A 663 -8.64 -32.38 -16.99
C SER A 663 -9.46 -31.82 -15.81
N MET A 664 -8.97 -30.83 -15.11
CA MET A 664 -9.70 -30.19 -14.01
C MET A 664 -10.92 -29.41 -14.49
N MET A 665 -10.82 -28.69 -15.63
CA MET A 665 -11.97 -28.01 -16.25
C MET A 665 -13.07 -29.01 -16.70
N ASN A 666 -12.73 -30.25 -16.95
CA ASN A 666 -13.69 -31.29 -17.25
C ASN A 666 -14.39 -31.83 -16.01
N LYS A 667 -13.74 -31.77 -14.86
CA LYS A 667 -14.22 -32.30 -13.58
C LYS A 667 -15.10 -31.36 -12.79
N TYR A 668 -14.87 -30.04 -12.89
CA TYR A 668 -15.53 -29.03 -12.08
C TYR A 668 -16.22 -27.99 -12.96
N SER A 669 -17.38 -27.49 -12.52
CA SER A 669 -18.04 -26.34 -13.15
C SER A 669 -17.29 -25.03 -12.84
N PRO A 670 -17.46 -23.96 -13.63
CA PRO A 670 -16.88 -22.65 -13.34
C PRO A 670 -17.27 -22.12 -11.96
N GLU A 671 -18.51 -22.35 -11.53
CA GLU A 671 -19.02 -21.94 -10.22
C GLU A 671 -18.34 -22.68 -9.07
N GLU A 672 -17.94 -23.93 -9.27
CA GLU A 672 -17.20 -24.72 -8.29
C GLU A 672 -15.72 -24.32 -8.20
N ILE A 673 -15.17 -23.72 -9.25
CA ILE A 673 -13.79 -23.25 -9.30
C ILE A 673 -13.71 -21.85 -8.68
N ASP A 674 -14.26 -20.87 -9.31
CA ASP A 674 -14.46 -19.48 -8.81
C ASP A 674 -15.49 -18.75 -9.67
N LYS A 675 -16.72 -18.68 -9.16
CA LYS A 675 -17.84 -18.01 -9.85
C LYS A 675 -17.65 -16.52 -10.11
N TYR A 676 -16.61 -15.91 -9.53
CA TYR A 676 -16.34 -14.48 -9.67
C TYR A 676 -15.11 -14.19 -10.54
N SER A 677 -14.34 -15.21 -10.90
CA SER A 677 -13.10 -15.00 -11.66
C SER A 677 -13.39 -14.82 -13.15
N SER A 678 -13.00 -13.67 -13.69
CA SER A 678 -13.06 -13.39 -15.13
C SER A 678 -12.10 -14.29 -15.93
N PHE A 679 -10.99 -14.71 -15.32
CA PHE A 679 -10.08 -15.69 -15.92
C PHE A 679 -10.75 -17.05 -16.10
N VAL A 680 -11.40 -17.57 -15.05
CA VAL A 680 -12.14 -18.84 -15.14
C VAL A 680 -13.26 -18.76 -16.17
N ALA A 681 -13.99 -17.63 -16.21
CA ALA A 681 -15.03 -17.40 -17.20
C ALA A 681 -14.46 -17.41 -18.64
N LEU A 682 -13.30 -16.79 -18.86
CA LEU A 682 -12.63 -16.77 -20.16
C LEU A 682 -12.19 -18.18 -20.59
N GLN A 683 -11.59 -18.94 -19.70
CA GLN A 683 -11.14 -20.31 -20.00
C GLN A 683 -12.33 -21.25 -20.26
N TYR A 684 -13.41 -21.06 -19.52
CA TYR A 684 -14.66 -21.79 -19.76
C TYR A 684 -15.25 -21.47 -21.14
N TYR A 685 -15.19 -20.18 -21.53
CA TYR A 685 -15.60 -19.74 -22.85
C TYR A 685 -14.78 -20.42 -23.96
N PHE A 686 -13.46 -20.41 -23.85
CA PHE A 686 -12.55 -21.03 -24.83
C PHE A 686 -12.83 -22.53 -24.97
N LYS A 687 -13.01 -23.21 -23.83
CA LYS A 687 -13.34 -24.63 -23.83
C LYS A 687 -14.68 -24.90 -24.54
N ALA A 688 -15.73 -24.18 -24.16
CA ALA A 688 -17.06 -24.37 -24.73
C ALA A 688 -17.08 -24.07 -26.24
N ALA A 689 -16.39 -23.03 -26.68
CA ALA A 689 -16.24 -22.71 -28.09
C ALA A 689 -15.48 -23.80 -28.86
N SER A 690 -14.39 -24.34 -28.27
CA SER A 690 -13.63 -25.45 -28.86
C SER A 690 -14.47 -26.74 -28.95
N GLU A 691 -15.20 -27.11 -27.88
CA GLU A 691 -16.10 -28.28 -27.88
C GLU A 691 -17.17 -28.14 -28.98
N TYR A 692 -17.73 -26.95 -29.15
CA TYR A 692 -18.74 -26.68 -30.16
C TYR A 692 -18.11 -26.70 -31.57
N SER A 693 -16.91 -26.21 -31.75
CA SER A 693 -16.18 -26.27 -33.02
C SER A 693 -15.92 -27.70 -33.44
N GLN A 694 -15.47 -28.56 -32.53
CA GLN A 694 -15.15 -29.97 -32.81
C GLN A 694 -16.39 -30.84 -32.98
N ASN A 695 -17.46 -30.57 -32.28
CA ASN A 695 -18.71 -31.34 -32.31
C ASN A 695 -19.92 -30.39 -32.28
N PRO A 696 -20.40 -29.96 -33.46
CA PRO A 696 -21.49 -29.01 -33.61
C PRO A 696 -22.86 -29.65 -33.36
N ASN A 697 -23.23 -29.73 -32.12
CA ASN A 697 -24.54 -30.16 -31.70
C ASN A 697 -25.22 -29.10 -30.81
N GLU A 698 -26.54 -29.24 -30.64
CA GLU A 698 -27.34 -28.25 -29.88
C GLU A 698 -26.88 -28.13 -28.42
N ARG A 699 -26.47 -29.22 -27.79
CA ARG A 699 -25.94 -29.21 -26.41
C ARG A 699 -24.68 -28.38 -26.27
N ASN A 700 -23.74 -28.54 -27.19
CA ASN A 700 -22.49 -27.77 -27.15
C ASN A 700 -22.74 -26.31 -27.53
N ARG A 701 -23.69 -26.03 -28.41
CA ARG A 701 -24.11 -24.65 -28.74
C ARG A 701 -24.70 -23.96 -27.49
N LEU A 702 -25.53 -24.62 -26.74
CA LEU A 702 -26.09 -24.08 -25.49
C LEU A 702 -24.99 -23.79 -24.47
N LYS A 703 -24.07 -24.71 -24.26
CA LYS A 703 -22.92 -24.48 -23.36
C LYS A 703 -22.07 -23.28 -23.80
N TRP A 704 -21.82 -23.11 -25.08
CA TRP A 704 -21.08 -21.97 -25.61
C TRP A 704 -21.82 -20.65 -25.35
N ASN A 705 -23.12 -20.61 -25.53
CA ASN A 705 -23.95 -19.45 -25.20
C ASN A 705 -23.96 -19.17 -23.70
N GLU A 706 -24.10 -20.18 -22.86
CA GLU A 706 -24.01 -20.03 -21.39
C GLU A 706 -22.65 -19.46 -20.97
N ALA A 707 -21.55 -19.95 -21.55
CA ALA A 707 -20.21 -19.44 -21.27
C ALA A 707 -20.05 -17.97 -21.67
N ARG A 708 -20.63 -17.59 -22.81
CA ARG A 708 -20.64 -16.17 -23.26
C ARG A 708 -21.41 -15.27 -22.31
N ASP A 709 -22.58 -15.71 -21.84
CA ASP A 709 -23.40 -14.93 -20.92
C ASP A 709 -22.75 -14.86 -19.52
N TYR A 710 -22.12 -15.95 -19.08
CA TYR A 710 -21.35 -15.99 -17.85
C TYR A 710 -20.17 -14.97 -17.86
N LEU A 711 -19.43 -14.90 -18.99
CA LEU A 711 -18.36 -13.91 -19.17
C LEU A 711 -18.87 -12.46 -19.10
N LYS A 712 -20.06 -12.19 -19.66
CA LYS A 712 -20.65 -10.84 -19.64
C LYS A 712 -20.98 -10.40 -18.22
N VAL A 713 -21.42 -11.32 -17.37
CA VAL A 713 -21.78 -11.05 -15.98
C VAL A 713 -20.53 -10.90 -15.10
N THR A 714 -19.51 -11.73 -15.31
CA THR A 714 -18.31 -11.71 -14.48
C THR A 714 -17.43 -10.50 -14.73
N SER A 715 -17.35 -10.02 -15.97
CA SER A 715 -16.52 -8.85 -16.32
C SER A 715 -17.22 -7.95 -17.34
N PRO A 716 -18.22 -7.16 -16.93
CA PRO A 716 -19.02 -6.37 -17.85
C PRO A 716 -18.25 -5.23 -18.53
N ASN A 717 -17.20 -4.70 -17.90
CA ASN A 717 -16.51 -3.49 -18.37
C ASN A 717 -15.24 -3.75 -19.18
N SER A 718 -14.67 -4.96 -19.15
CA SER A 718 -13.35 -5.24 -19.74
C SER A 718 -13.39 -5.27 -21.27
N PRO A 719 -12.71 -4.36 -21.98
CA PRO A 719 -12.56 -4.43 -23.44
C PRO A 719 -11.59 -5.53 -23.86
N SER A 720 -10.55 -5.81 -23.08
CA SER A 720 -9.53 -6.82 -23.41
C SER A 720 -10.09 -8.25 -23.37
N LEU A 721 -10.96 -8.57 -22.41
CA LEU A 721 -11.59 -9.89 -22.38
C LEU A 721 -12.52 -10.12 -23.59
N ARG A 722 -13.23 -9.07 -24.04
CA ARG A 722 -14.03 -9.13 -25.28
C ARG A 722 -13.14 -9.36 -26.51
N GLU A 723 -12.02 -8.66 -26.54
CA GLU A 723 -11.04 -8.84 -27.60
C GLU A 723 -10.44 -10.25 -27.63
N SER A 724 -10.08 -10.81 -26.48
CA SER A 724 -9.58 -12.19 -26.38
C SER A 724 -10.59 -13.21 -26.91
N CYS A 725 -11.87 -13.06 -26.58
CA CYS A 725 -12.92 -13.92 -27.12
C CYS A 725 -13.07 -13.77 -28.64
N ALA A 726 -13.07 -12.54 -29.12
CA ALA A 726 -13.19 -12.25 -30.55
C ALA A 726 -12.02 -12.84 -31.37
N LEU A 727 -10.79 -12.72 -30.83
CA LEU A 727 -9.61 -13.31 -31.46
C LEU A 727 -9.68 -14.83 -31.48
N TYR A 728 -10.15 -15.45 -30.40
CA TYR A 728 -10.31 -16.89 -30.35
C TYR A 728 -11.38 -17.39 -31.36
N ASP A 729 -12.54 -16.73 -31.38
CA ASP A 729 -13.60 -17.08 -32.36
C ASP A 729 -13.14 -16.85 -33.79
N LYS A 730 -12.39 -15.76 -34.05
CA LYS A 730 -11.76 -15.55 -35.37
C LYS A 730 -10.83 -16.69 -35.73
N GLN A 731 -10.02 -17.18 -34.77
CA GLN A 731 -9.13 -18.32 -35.01
C GLN A 731 -9.91 -19.60 -35.35
N LEU A 732 -11.02 -19.86 -34.67
CA LEU A 732 -11.89 -21.01 -34.98
C LEU A 732 -12.52 -20.87 -36.37
N PHE A 733 -12.95 -19.68 -36.75
CA PHE A 733 -13.46 -19.39 -38.09
C PHE A 733 -12.35 -19.54 -39.18
N ASP A 734 -11.14 -19.05 -38.90
CA ASP A 734 -10.02 -19.17 -39.82
C ASP A 734 -9.62 -20.64 -40.05
N ASN A 735 -9.80 -21.51 -39.03
CA ASN A 735 -9.58 -22.96 -39.15
C ASN A 735 -10.69 -23.69 -39.96
N ASP A 736 -11.93 -23.21 -39.86
CA ASP A 736 -13.09 -23.75 -40.61
C ASP A 736 -14.02 -22.61 -41.05
N PRO A 737 -13.80 -22.01 -42.22
CA PRO A 737 -14.61 -20.90 -42.74
C PRO A 737 -16.09 -21.22 -42.99
N THR A 738 -16.49 -22.49 -42.93
CA THR A 738 -17.91 -22.87 -43.06
C THR A 738 -18.70 -22.54 -41.78
N ARG A 739 -17.99 -22.31 -40.66
CA ARG A 739 -18.56 -22.02 -39.35
C ARG A 739 -18.77 -20.51 -39.15
N VAL A 740 -19.68 -19.92 -39.91
CA VAL A 740 -19.98 -18.47 -39.92
C VAL A 740 -20.41 -17.95 -38.56
N GLU A 741 -20.98 -18.78 -37.74
CA GLU A 741 -21.37 -18.44 -36.37
C GLU A 741 -20.21 -17.92 -35.47
N PHE A 742 -18.97 -18.42 -35.71
CA PHE A 742 -17.78 -17.89 -35.01
C PHE A 742 -17.38 -16.52 -35.54
N LEU A 743 -17.53 -16.27 -36.86
CA LEU A 743 -17.30 -14.93 -37.39
C LEU A 743 -18.29 -13.91 -36.84
N ASP A 744 -19.58 -14.29 -36.77
CA ASP A 744 -20.60 -13.43 -36.20
C ASP A 744 -20.34 -13.16 -34.70
N SER A 745 -19.93 -14.18 -33.94
CA SER A 745 -19.54 -14.05 -32.53
C SER A 745 -18.32 -13.13 -32.37
N ALA A 746 -17.30 -13.26 -33.18
CA ALA A 746 -16.14 -12.39 -33.19
C ALA A 746 -16.52 -10.91 -33.45
N ILE A 747 -17.41 -10.67 -34.42
CA ILE A 747 -17.94 -9.33 -34.71
C ILE A 747 -18.69 -8.75 -33.51
N ILE A 748 -19.54 -9.54 -32.85
CA ILE A 748 -20.26 -9.12 -31.65
C ILE A 748 -19.26 -8.71 -30.54
N PHE A 749 -18.27 -9.55 -30.23
CA PHE A 749 -17.30 -9.26 -29.19
C PHE A 749 -16.42 -8.05 -29.50
N TYR A 750 -15.94 -7.90 -30.77
CA TYR A 750 -15.19 -6.69 -31.13
C TYR A 750 -16.08 -5.44 -31.08
N SER A 751 -17.35 -5.54 -31.47
CA SER A 751 -18.30 -4.43 -31.36
C SER A 751 -18.48 -4.02 -29.87
N GLU A 752 -18.63 -5.00 -28.97
CA GLU A 752 -18.67 -4.75 -27.52
C GLU A 752 -17.35 -4.16 -26.98
N SER A 753 -16.19 -4.57 -27.51
CA SER A 753 -14.88 -4.04 -27.13
C SER A 753 -14.71 -2.59 -27.57
N VAL A 754 -15.12 -2.25 -28.79
CA VAL A 754 -15.11 -0.88 -29.34
C VAL A 754 -15.98 0.06 -28.51
N VAL A 755 -17.18 -0.37 -28.05
CA VAL A 755 -18.04 0.43 -27.16
C VAL A 755 -17.34 0.75 -25.84
N ARG A 756 -16.48 -0.15 -25.35
CA ARG A 756 -15.72 0.01 -24.10
C ARG A 756 -14.39 0.74 -24.27
N SER A 757 -13.89 0.83 -25.50
CA SER A 757 -12.65 1.54 -25.86
C SER A 757 -12.83 2.29 -27.19
N PRO A 758 -13.66 3.35 -27.21
CA PRO A 758 -14.15 3.97 -28.44
C PRO A 758 -13.10 4.76 -29.22
N THR A 759 -11.96 5.08 -28.62
CA THR A 759 -10.88 5.85 -29.26
C THR A 759 -9.69 4.96 -29.70
N ASP A 760 -9.83 3.64 -29.62
CA ASP A 760 -8.78 2.69 -29.99
C ASP A 760 -8.85 2.38 -31.49
N ALA A 761 -7.92 2.95 -32.27
CA ALA A 761 -7.83 2.75 -33.71
C ALA A 761 -7.69 1.27 -34.11
N ASN A 762 -6.90 0.49 -33.34
CA ASN A 762 -6.68 -0.94 -33.63
C ASN A 762 -7.95 -1.77 -33.46
N LYS A 763 -8.79 -1.47 -32.46
CA LYS A 763 -10.05 -2.18 -32.26
C LYS A 763 -11.05 -1.90 -33.37
N HIS A 764 -11.13 -0.65 -33.83
CA HIS A 764 -11.92 -0.29 -35.00
C HIS A 764 -11.41 -0.99 -36.26
N ALA A 765 -10.08 -1.06 -36.45
CA ALA A 765 -9.46 -1.73 -37.57
C ALA A 765 -9.78 -3.24 -37.58
N ASN A 766 -9.61 -3.92 -36.43
CA ASN A 766 -9.90 -5.35 -36.33
C ASN A 766 -11.38 -5.67 -36.58
N LEU A 767 -12.29 -4.81 -36.05
CA LEU A 767 -13.71 -4.94 -36.34
C LEU A 767 -14.02 -4.74 -37.84
N ALA A 768 -13.39 -3.75 -38.50
CA ALA A 768 -13.56 -3.52 -39.91
C ALA A 768 -13.13 -4.72 -40.74
N LEU A 769 -11.99 -5.32 -40.45
CA LEU A 769 -11.50 -6.52 -41.15
C LEU A 769 -12.45 -7.72 -41.00
N LEU A 770 -13.06 -7.91 -39.84
CA LEU A 770 -14.05 -8.97 -39.64
C LEU A 770 -15.35 -8.68 -40.43
N LEU A 771 -15.80 -7.42 -40.44
CA LEU A 771 -16.98 -7.00 -41.19
C LEU A 771 -16.77 -7.17 -42.71
N LEU A 772 -15.59 -6.87 -43.24
CA LEU A 772 -15.24 -7.14 -44.64
C LEU A 772 -15.30 -8.64 -44.95
N ARG A 773 -14.78 -9.50 -44.06
CA ARG A 773 -14.90 -10.96 -44.22
C ARG A 773 -16.33 -11.46 -44.20
N ALA A 774 -17.20 -10.80 -43.45
CA ALA A 774 -18.62 -11.08 -43.37
C ALA A 774 -19.41 -10.43 -44.53
N GLN A 775 -18.76 -9.78 -45.51
CA GLN A 775 -19.36 -9.04 -46.63
C GLN A 775 -20.30 -7.90 -46.20
N ARG A 776 -20.07 -7.35 -44.99
CA ARG A 776 -20.85 -6.21 -44.43
C ARG A 776 -20.13 -4.88 -44.73
N GLU A 777 -19.95 -4.59 -46.04
CA GLU A 777 -19.09 -3.51 -46.54
C GLU A 777 -19.46 -2.13 -45.97
N LYS A 778 -20.75 -1.78 -45.93
CA LYS A 778 -21.18 -0.47 -45.42
C LYS A 778 -20.82 -0.25 -43.93
N GLU A 779 -20.93 -1.28 -43.13
CA GLU A 779 -20.57 -1.22 -41.72
C GLU A 779 -19.04 -1.20 -41.53
N ALA A 780 -18.33 -1.99 -42.34
CA ALA A 780 -16.88 -2.01 -42.40
C ALA A 780 -16.32 -0.61 -42.70
N MET A 781 -16.88 0.08 -43.73
CA MET A 781 -16.45 1.44 -44.06
C MET A 781 -16.60 2.41 -42.94
N GLY A 782 -17.72 2.34 -42.18
CA GLY A 782 -17.89 3.16 -41.00
C GLY A 782 -16.85 2.91 -39.89
N GLN A 783 -16.35 1.67 -39.78
CA GLN A 783 -15.26 1.34 -38.84
C GLN A 783 -13.89 1.74 -39.38
N ILE A 784 -13.66 1.61 -40.68
CA ILE A 784 -12.44 2.07 -41.38
C ILE A 784 -12.26 3.58 -41.19
N ASP A 785 -13.31 4.36 -41.40
CA ASP A 785 -13.27 5.82 -41.20
C ASP A 785 -12.86 6.20 -39.78
N LYS A 786 -13.45 5.52 -38.73
CA LYS A 786 -13.10 5.74 -37.36
C LYS A 786 -11.68 5.29 -37.08
N ALA A 787 -11.25 4.14 -37.60
CA ALA A 787 -9.91 3.63 -37.40
C ALA A 787 -8.86 4.62 -37.93
N LEU A 788 -9.03 5.10 -39.16
CA LEU A 788 -8.14 6.08 -39.80
C LEU A 788 -8.19 7.45 -39.08
N PHE A 789 -9.35 7.87 -38.61
CA PHE A 789 -9.51 9.11 -37.84
C PHE A 789 -8.72 9.07 -36.56
N TYR A 790 -8.91 8.04 -35.72
CA TYR A 790 -8.19 7.90 -34.45
C TYR A 790 -6.71 7.63 -34.66
N ASP A 791 -6.31 6.89 -35.67
CA ASP A 791 -4.92 6.69 -36.05
C ASP A 791 -4.21 8.00 -36.42
N GLY A 792 -4.93 8.92 -37.09
CA GLY A 792 -4.42 10.25 -37.48
C GLY A 792 -4.17 11.17 -36.27
N ILE A 793 -4.98 11.06 -35.20
CA ILE A 793 -4.88 11.91 -34.00
C ILE A 793 -3.88 11.34 -33.00
N THR A 794 -3.87 10.04 -32.84
CA THR A 794 -2.99 9.35 -31.88
C THR A 794 -1.52 9.66 -32.15
N THR A 795 -0.79 10.03 -31.11
CA THR A 795 0.64 10.39 -31.19
C THR A 795 1.58 9.21 -30.92
N HIS A 796 1.15 8.25 -30.12
CA HIS A 796 1.97 7.13 -29.68
C HIS A 796 1.90 5.94 -30.62
N LYS A 797 3.05 5.34 -30.93
CA LYS A 797 3.18 4.22 -31.88
C LYS A 797 2.29 3.03 -31.50
N ASP A 798 2.21 2.69 -30.21
CA ASP A 798 1.48 1.51 -29.71
C ASP A 798 -0.04 1.60 -29.89
N ARG A 799 -0.57 2.78 -30.20
CA ARG A 799 -1.99 2.98 -30.46
C ARG A 799 -2.29 3.15 -31.94
N LYS A 800 -1.27 3.16 -32.80
CA LYS A 800 -1.41 3.30 -34.23
C LYS A 800 -1.74 1.98 -34.92
N ILE A 801 -2.46 2.06 -36.00
CA ILE A 801 -2.72 0.91 -36.87
C ILE A 801 -1.42 0.53 -37.59
N PRO A 802 -1.14 -0.76 -37.81
CA PRO A 802 -0.04 -1.22 -38.63
C PRO A 802 -0.04 -0.54 -40.00
N PRO A 803 1.13 -0.14 -40.53
CA PRO A 803 1.22 0.63 -41.78
C PRO A 803 0.55 -0.06 -42.98
N GLU A 804 0.62 -1.39 -43.00
CA GLU A 804 0.05 -2.22 -44.11
C GLU A 804 -1.47 -2.11 -44.08
N ILE A 805 -2.11 -2.29 -42.92
CA ILE A 805 -3.56 -2.18 -42.75
C ILE A 805 -4.01 -0.73 -43.03
N ARG A 806 -3.23 0.26 -42.65
CA ARG A 806 -3.53 1.67 -42.91
C ARG A 806 -3.59 1.92 -44.44
N THR A 807 -2.61 1.44 -45.18
CA THR A 807 -2.54 1.61 -46.65
C THR A 807 -3.71 0.90 -47.34
N GLU A 808 -4.03 -0.32 -46.90
CA GLU A 808 -5.18 -1.06 -47.36
C GLU A 808 -6.49 -0.30 -47.16
N PHE A 809 -6.70 0.23 -45.97
CA PHE A 809 -7.90 1.00 -45.60
C PHE A 809 -8.02 2.30 -46.40
N GLN A 810 -6.92 3.00 -46.62
CA GLN A 810 -6.92 4.18 -47.49
C GLN A 810 -7.32 3.86 -48.92
N THR A 811 -6.84 2.75 -49.44
CA THR A 811 -7.19 2.27 -50.78
C THR A 811 -8.66 1.84 -50.90
N LEU A 812 -9.16 1.10 -49.91
CA LEU A 812 -10.57 0.71 -49.85
C LEU A 812 -11.49 1.92 -49.75
N ARG A 813 -11.12 2.91 -48.92
CA ARG A 813 -11.87 4.16 -48.79
C ARG A 813 -11.97 4.94 -50.08
N SER A 814 -10.86 5.07 -50.85
CA SER A 814 -10.84 5.78 -52.12
C SER A 814 -11.76 5.09 -53.15
N ARG A 815 -11.65 3.76 -53.30
CA ARG A 815 -12.51 2.97 -54.21
C ARG A 815 -14.00 3.11 -53.85
N PHE A 816 -14.33 3.10 -52.59
CA PHE A 816 -15.72 3.22 -52.13
C PHE A 816 -16.29 4.61 -52.41
N GLN A 817 -15.46 5.66 -52.33
CA GLN A 817 -15.84 7.05 -52.65
C GLN A 817 -16.01 7.27 -54.15
N GLU A 818 -15.34 6.50 -55.04
CA GLU A 818 -15.52 6.54 -56.46
C GLU A 818 -16.80 5.84 -56.93
N VAL A 819 -17.35 4.93 -56.13
CA VAL A 819 -18.57 4.15 -56.48
C VAL A 819 -19.86 4.85 -56.01
N ILE A 820 -19.78 5.74 -55.02
CA ILE A 820 -20.90 6.56 -54.53
C ILE A 820 -20.96 7.87 -55.36
#